data_2d278b52f48c913a6bace764f509fc0c
#
_entry.id   2d278b52f48c913a6bace764f509fc0c
#
_cell.length_a   1.000
_cell.length_b   1.000
_cell.length_c   1.000
_cell.angle_alpha   90.00
_cell.angle_beta   90.00
_cell.angle_gamma   90.00
#
_symmetry.space_group_name_H-M   'P 1'
#
loop_
_entity.id
_entity.type
_entity.pdbx_description
1 polymer ?
#
loop_
_entity_poly.entity_id
_entity_poly.type
_entity_poly.pdbx_seq_one_letter_code
_entity_poly.pdbx_strand_id
1 'polypeptide(L)'
;MNQKKKQKKTVYPVLFSSLRMGLHQMKNRLVALPVHTGFAHPDGRVSSWMTEFYARLADSGVGMVIVANTAVAPDGAVSRFNLRADRDEFIPGLAGLAKAIKRKGAIACLQLNHAGRFAKTESPLLPSPMNSSNLSFNVESLKGFMEFFPFEKRFNLTRYFIRQVKAWRSPMNAGDRNRVIGDFSEAAFRAYQAGFDMVELHGANGYLLCQYLSLFTNKIASGFGGDFLGRTAFPLAVIKAVKKRLPKNFPLGFRLILREWVPDGIDLPEALAFARLLEKEGIAYLSASAGTFNSIFSPAAIKKMGKTAYLRDDVAELKKSVKIPTIISGRITTPFLADKLVRDGTADLIGLGRPLRTDPMWVKKAKDLGRKITPCVNCNWCLKRVILEQGFNCSRWPRLFRERTELEHKLLTRNYKTLWLISDIKDMQTFKNCLPLLVQDKKKSSYPTILFIREKNKDHFLESAQKDFIQWTKNTFEPLGFTDAPLTVVKKSKANWESAIHHEIIHGNHGQIFISADKSQLWRKRMLYKERGKVLALLGSNNRQHKVIVPVDLSAATLLVMIFLQKTYMKRKGFSLSFVHVLTGQAGQVEQRWKKFKKIAGFNKNIPLQLILPKTDVVSALTETIQTGKYGTVIMGKRGLAGLKHWLLGSVSSGVLRHLTDQSLFLID
;
A
#
# COMPACT_ATOMS: atom_id res chain seq x y z
N MET A 1 14.62 -23.46 -44.17
CA MET A 1 13.20 -23.11 -44.24
C MET A 1 12.88 -21.98 -43.29
N ASN A 2 12.75 -20.77 -43.83
CA ASN A 2 12.46 -19.54 -43.09
C ASN A 2 10.96 -19.46 -42.77
N GLN A 3 10.55 -19.81 -41.55
CA GLN A 3 9.20 -19.49 -41.09
C GLN A 3 9.12 -17.98 -40.78
N LYS A 4 8.64 -17.21 -41.76
CA LYS A 4 8.18 -15.82 -41.53
C LYS A 4 7.05 -15.88 -40.48
N LYS A 5 7.35 -15.46 -39.23
CA LYS A 5 6.32 -15.17 -38.21
C LYS A 5 5.35 -14.16 -38.82
N LYS A 6 4.14 -14.62 -39.25
CA LYS A 6 3.03 -13.75 -39.62
C LYS A 6 2.80 -12.76 -38.47
N GLN A 7 3.17 -11.49 -38.65
CA GLN A 7 2.81 -10.42 -37.73
C GLN A 7 1.28 -10.36 -37.67
N LYS A 8 0.70 -10.75 -36.54
CA LYS A 8 -0.74 -10.60 -36.32
C LYS A 8 -1.10 -9.12 -36.43
N LYS A 9 -1.92 -8.76 -37.41
CA LYS A 9 -2.41 -7.40 -37.66
C LYS A 9 -3.06 -6.88 -36.39
N THR A 10 -2.56 -5.78 -35.84
CA THR A 10 -3.10 -5.14 -34.62
C THR A 10 -4.44 -4.49 -34.95
N VAL A 11 -5.51 -4.84 -34.23
CA VAL A 11 -6.89 -4.35 -34.51
C VAL A 11 -7.06 -2.88 -34.21
N TYR A 12 -6.25 -2.34 -33.31
CA TYR A 12 -6.27 -0.92 -32.91
C TYR A 12 -4.91 -0.28 -33.22
N PRO A 13 -4.58 -0.06 -34.52
CA PRO A 13 -3.22 0.36 -34.92
C PRO A 13 -2.83 1.71 -34.37
N VAL A 14 -3.77 2.65 -34.26
CA VAL A 14 -3.48 4.00 -33.74
C VAL A 14 -3.21 3.96 -32.23
N LEU A 15 -4.01 3.21 -31.46
CA LEU A 15 -3.82 3.04 -30.03
C LEU A 15 -2.46 2.40 -29.67
N PHE A 16 -2.00 1.49 -30.52
CA PHE A 16 -0.72 0.78 -30.34
C PHE A 16 0.45 1.38 -31.13
N SER A 17 0.26 2.56 -31.76
CA SER A 17 1.37 3.31 -32.33
C SER A 17 2.24 3.92 -31.25
N SER A 18 3.53 4.09 -31.54
CA SER A 18 4.45 4.74 -30.63
C SER A 18 4.25 6.26 -30.60
N LEU A 19 4.70 6.90 -29.51
CA LEU A 19 4.72 8.35 -29.35
C LEU A 19 6.01 8.78 -28.65
N ARG A 20 6.69 9.80 -29.17
CA ARG A 20 7.82 10.41 -28.50
C ARG A 20 7.33 11.40 -27.43
N MET A 21 7.87 11.30 -26.21
CA MET A 21 7.58 12.18 -25.10
C MET A 21 8.89 12.63 -24.46
N GLY A 22 9.31 13.85 -24.75
CA GLY A 22 10.65 14.31 -24.41
C GLY A 22 11.72 13.42 -25.03
N LEU A 23 12.62 12.90 -24.22
CA LEU A 23 13.68 11.96 -24.64
C LEU A 23 13.21 10.49 -24.75
N HIS A 24 12.01 10.17 -24.32
CA HIS A 24 11.53 8.80 -24.22
C HIS A 24 10.57 8.43 -25.34
N GLN A 25 10.71 7.20 -25.87
CA GLN A 25 9.80 6.62 -26.84
C GLN A 25 8.79 5.71 -26.13
N MET A 26 7.52 6.13 -26.08
CA MET A 26 6.44 5.29 -25.64
C MET A 26 6.11 4.22 -26.69
N LYS A 27 5.98 2.98 -26.27
CA LYS A 27 5.65 1.84 -27.16
C LYS A 27 4.18 1.81 -27.63
N ASN A 28 3.29 2.59 -27.04
CA ASN A 28 1.88 2.76 -27.41
C ASN A 28 1.29 4.01 -26.71
N ARG A 29 0.03 4.32 -27.04
CA ARG A 29 -0.70 5.51 -26.56
C ARG A 29 -1.38 5.33 -25.18
N LEU A 30 -1.05 4.27 -24.42
CA LEU A 30 -1.73 3.91 -23.18
C LEU A 30 -0.89 4.28 -21.95
N VAL A 31 -1.55 4.96 -21.01
CA VAL A 31 -0.97 5.43 -19.75
C VAL A 31 -1.73 4.83 -18.56
N ALA A 32 -1.01 4.20 -17.64
CA ALA A 32 -1.57 3.86 -16.33
C ALA A 32 -1.59 5.11 -15.45
N LEU A 33 -2.77 5.70 -15.26
CA LEU A 33 -2.95 6.93 -14.50
C LEU A 33 -2.62 6.78 -13.02
N PRO A 34 -2.18 7.84 -12.34
CA PRO A 34 -1.97 7.83 -10.91
C PRO A 34 -3.30 7.64 -10.16
N VAL A 35 -3.33 6.65 -9.26
CA VAL A 35 -4.44 6.42 -8.32
C VAL A 35 -3.84 6.13 -6.96
N HIS A 36 -4.21 6.91 -5.96
CA HIS A 36 -3.76 6.66 -4.59
C HIS A 36 -4.13 5.23 -4.15
N THR A 37 -3.12 4.45 -3.79
CA THR A 37 -3.31 3.03 -3.46
C THR A 37 -3.41 2.78 -1.97
N GLY A 38 -2.82 3.63 -1.14
CA GLY A 38 -2.66 3.38 0.29
C GLY A 38 -1.71 2.20 0.58
N PHE A 39 -0.73 1.93 -0.29
CA PHE A 39 0.20 0.80 -0.15
C PHE A 39 1.60 1.19 0.31
N ALA A 40 1.86 2.46 0.58
CA ALA A 40 3.11 2.86 1.24
C ALA A 40 3.11 2.42 2.71
N HIS A 41 4.29 2.32 3.31
CA HIS A 41 4.39 2.21 4.76
C HIS A 41 3.88 3.48 5.45
N PRO A 42 3.46 3.43 6.72
CA PRO A 42 2.98 4.60 7.45
C PRO A 42 4.01 5.74 7.57
N ASP A 43 5.30 5.43 7.42
CA ASP A 43 6.40 6.40 7.38
C ASP A 43 6.67 6.96 5.98
N GLY A 44 5.92 6.55 4.96
CA GLY A 44 6.04 7.01 3.58
C GLY A 44 6.94 6.17 2.68
N ARG A 45 7.62 5.14 3.19
CA ARG A 45 8.48 4.26 2.39
C ARG A 45 7.69 3.37 1.43
N VAL A 46 8.34 3.02 0.31
CA VAL A 46 7.80 2.05 -0.66
C VAL A 46 7.68 0.66 -0.02
N SER A 47 6.50 0.06 -0.05
CA SER A 47 6.32 -1.34 0.37
C SER A 47 6.60 -2.33 -0.77
N SER A 48 6.90 -3.57 -0.41
CA SER A 48 7.03 -4.67 -1.40
C SER A 48 5.74 -4.89 -2.20
N TRP A 49 4.58 -4.71 -1.55
CA TRP A 49 3.28 -4.81 -2.20
C TRP A 49 3.04 -3.69 -3.21
N MET A 50 3.43 -2.45 -2.88
CA MET A 50 3.39 -1.33 -3.83
C MET A 50 4.24 -1.62 -5.06
N THR A 51 5.46 -2.10 -4.87
CA THR A 51 6.36 -2.46 -5.98
C THR A 51 5.76 -3.55 -6.87
N GLU A 52 5.21 -4.62 -6.27
CA GLU A 52 4.55 -5.70 -7.02
C GLU A 52 3.33 -5.18 -7.79
N PHE A 53 2.53 -4.32 -7.17
CA PHE A 53 1.33 -3.74 -7.78
C PHE A 53 1.68 -2.91 -9.03
N TYR A 54 2.64 -2.00 -8.94
CA TYR A 54 3.05 -1.18 -10.09
C TYR A 54 3.79 -1.98 -11.17
N ALA A 55 4.58 -2.97 -10.79
CA ALA A 55 5.19 -3.89 -11.73
C ALA A 55 4.13 -4.68 -12.54
N ARG A 56 3.01 -5.08 -11.93
CA ARG A 56 1.87 -5.72 -12.62
C ARG A 56 1.18 -4.77 -13.58
N LEU A 57 1.02 -3.49 -13.22
CA LEU A 57 0.48 -2.49 -14.14
C LEU A 57 1.39 -2.30 -15.35
N ALA A 58 2.69 -2.22 -15.16
CA ALA A 58 3.65 -2.13 -16.26
C ALA A 58 3.66 -3.40 -17.14
N ASP A 59 3.54 -4.60 -16.51
CA ASP A 59 3.45 -5.89 -17.22
C ASP A 59 2.17 -6.03 -18.06
N SER A 60 1.14 -5.20 -17.82
CA SER A 60 -0.04 -5.13 -18.70
C SER A 60 0.31 -4.77 -20.14
N GLY A 61 1.42 -4.08 -20.35
CA GLY A 61 1.89 -3.63 -21.66
C GLY A 61 1.65 -2.13 -21.93
N VAL A 62 1.25 -1.32 -20.95
CA VAL A 62 1.13 0.15 -21.10
C VAL A 62 2.45 0.81 -21.48
N GLY A 63 2.38 1.94 -22.17
CA GLY A 63 3.56 2.73 -22.56
C GLY A 63 4.17 3.48 -21.37
N MET A 64 3.35 3.98 -20.45
CA MET A 64 3.79 4.73 -19.28
C MET A 64 3.00 4.34 -18.03
N VAL A 65 3.66 4.33 -16.88
CA VAL A 65 3.04 4.17 -15.55
C VAL A 65 3.34 5.41 -14.73
N ILE A 66 2.29 6.11 -14.30
CA ILE A 66 2.41 7.23 -13.37
C ILE A 66 2.12 6.70 -11.97
N VAL A 67 3.14 6.72 -11.11
CA VAL A 67 3.03 6.35 -9.70
C VAL A 67 2.28 7.45 -8.96
N ALA A 68 1.23 7.04 -8.23
CA ALA A 68 0.30 7.98 -7.63
C ALA A 68 0.87 8.73 -6.44
N ASN A 69 0.32 9.87 -6.33
CA ASN A 69 0.51 11.07 -5.56
C ASN A 69 1.51 10.89 -4.40
N THR A 70 2.76 11.18 -4.72
CA THR A 70 3.86 11.13 -3.78
C THR A 70 3.93 12.46 -3.05
N ALA A 71 3.82 12.45 -1.73
CA ALA A 71 3.88 13.68 -0.95
C ALA A 71 5.31 14.23 -0.92
N VAL A 72 5.44 15.54 -1.19
CA VAL A 72 6.71 16.26 -1.20
C VAL A 72 7.16 16.70 0.18
N ALA A 73 6.24 16.67 1.17
CA ALA A 73 6.48 16.99 2.57
C ALA A 73 5.56 16.14 3.47
N PRO A 74 5.89 15.93 4.77
CA PRO A 74 5.04 15.20 5.71
C PRO A 74 3.66 15.81 5.87
N ASP A 75 3.58 17.14 5.95
CA ASP A 75 2.36 17.94 6.07
C ASP A 75 1.58 18.08 4.76
N GLY A 76 2.11 17.53 3.65
CA GLY A 76 1.45 17.43 2.36
C GLY A 76 0.78 16.07 2.07
N ALA A 77 0.80 15.12 2.99
CA ALA A 77 0.29 13.77 2.78
C ALA A 77 -1.25 13.69 2.90
N VAL A 78 -1.94 13.02 1.96
CA VAL A 78 -3.41 12.82 2.00
C VAL A 78 -3.85 11.69 2.94
N SER A 79 -2.94 10.82 3.34
CA SER A 79 -3.18 9.71 4.26
C SER A 79 -1.89 9.27 4.93
N ARG A 80 -1.99 8.53 6.03
CA ARG A 80 -0.81 7.94 6.68
C ARG A 80 -0.11 6.87 5.82
N PHE A 81 -0.75 6.37 4.77
CA PHE A 81 -0.19 5.40 3.81
C PHE A 81 0.20 6.05 2.49
N ASN A 82 0.53 7.34 2.52
CA ASN A 82 0.98 8.08 1.36
C ASN A 82 2.46 7.80 1.09
N LEU A 83 2.81 7.55 -0.18
CA LEU A 83 4.20 7.53 -0.60
C LEU A 83 4.81 8.92 -0.40
N ARG A 84 6.09 8.99 -0.01
CA ARG A 84 6.79 10.25 0.24
C ARG A 84 8.13 10.31 -0.50
N ALA A 85 8.58 11.54 -0.84
CA ALA A 85 9.86 11.83 -1.47
C ALA A 85 10.58 13.02 -0.82
N ASP A 86 10.25 13.36 0.43
CA ASP A 86 10.75 14.52 1.16
C ASP A 86 12.13 14.32 1.79
N ARG A 87 12.67 13.09 1.80
CA ARG A 87 13.96 12.75 2.41
C ARG A 87 14.74 11.76 1.55
N ASP A 88 16.08 11.83 1.61
CA ASP A 88 16.98 11.01 0.80
C ASP A 88 16.89 9.51 1.16
N GLU A 89 16.49 9.18 2.41
CA GLU A 89 16.26 7.80 2.83
C GLU A 89 15.19 7.07 2.02
N PHE A 90 14.34 7.78 1.28
CA PHE A 90 13.32 7.18 0.39
C PHE A 90 13.87 6.80 -0.98
N ILE A 91 15.01 7.37 -1.41
CA ILE A 91 15.60 7.13 -2.74
C ILE A 91 15.78 5.64 -3.05
N PRO A 92 16.35 4.79 -2.17
CA PRO A 92 16.54 3.37 -2.47
C PRO A 92 15.23 2.62 -2.74
N GLY A 93 14.17 2.94 -1.99
CA GLY A 93 12.84 2.36 -2.19
C GLY A 93 12.19 2.81 -3.49
N LEU A 94 12.28 4.10 -3.80
CA LEU A 94 11.81 4.71 -5.04
C LEU A 94 12.57 4.14 -6.25
N ALA A 95 13.88 3.94 -6.15
CA ALA A 95 14.70 3.32 -7.20
C ALA A 95 14.27 1.87 -7.49
N GLY A 96 14.01 1.10 -6.44
CA GLY A 96 13.46 -0.25 -6.58
C GLY A 96 12.11 -0.26 -7.32
N LEU A 97 11.25 0.70 -7.03
CA LEU A 97 9.94 0.87 -7.68
C LEU A 97 10.09 1.28 -9.16
N ALA A 98 10.90 2.29 -9.47
CA ALA A 98 11.19 2.72 -10.84
C ALA A 98 11.78 1.57 -11.67
N LYS A 99 12.77 0.87 -11.14
CA LYS A 99 13.38 -0.31 -11.77
C LYS A 99 12.39 -1.43 -12.06
N ALA A 100 11.44 -1.68 -11.14
CA ALA A 100 10.42 -2.70 -11.34
C ALA A 100 9.44 -2.37 -12.48
N ILE A 101 9.10 -1.09 -12.67
CA ILE A 101 8.27 -0.58 -13.77
C ILE A 101 9.05 -0.68 -15.10
N LYS A 102 10.27 -0.15 -15.13
CA LYS A 102 11.11 -0.06 -16.35
C LYS A 102 11.49 -1.44 -16.90
N ARG A 103 11.73 -2.43 -16.04
CA ARG A 103 11.98 -3.83 -16.46
C ARG A 103 10.85 -4.45 -17.28
N LYS A 104 9.64 -3.88 -17.23
CA LYS A 104 8.48 -4.30 -18.02
C LYS A 104 8.30 -3.46 -19.30
N GLY A 105 9.27 -2.59 -19.62
CA GLY A 105 9.28 -1.75 -20.81
C GLY A 105 8.24 -0.64 -20.79
N ALA A 106 7.86 -0.13 -19.63
CA ALA A 106 7.04 1.06 -19.47
C ALA A 106 7.90 2.22 -18.97
N ILE A 107 7.62 3.44 -19.42
CA ILE A 107 8.19 4.67 -18.85
C ILE A 107 7.70 4.78 -17.39
N ALA A 108 8.60 5.05 -16.46
CA ALA A 108 8.30 5.25 -15.06
C ALA A 108 8.20 6.76 -14.75
N CYS A 109 7.01 7.24 -14.41
CA CYS A 109 6.76 8.62 -14.00
C CYS A 109 6.34 8.66 -12.51
N LEU A 110 6.87 9.62 -11.73
CA LEU A 110 6.47 9.86 -10.35
C LEU A 110 5.61 11.12 -10.26
N GLN A 111 4.36 10.99 -9.80
CA GLN A 111 3.51 12.16 -9.55
C GLN A 111 3.79 12.75 -8.17
N LEU A 112 4.19 14.02 -8.13
CA LEU A 112 4.46 14.79 -6.92
C LEU A 112 3.24 15.62 -6.51
N ASN A 113 2.95 15.64 -5.22
CA ASN A 113 1.77 16.27 -4.66
C ASN A 113 2.04 16.90 -3.29
N HIS A 114 1.32 17.98 -3.02
CA HIS A 114 1.06 18.49 -1.68
C HIS A 114 -0.45 18.65 -1.53
N ALA A 115 -1.05 17.99 -0.55
CA ALA A 115 -2.52 17.92 -0.44
C ALA A 115 -3.17 19.24 -0.03
N GLY A 116 -2.37 20.19 0.46
CA GLY A 116 -2.90 21.47 0.91
C GLY A 116 -3.93 21.27 2.01
N ARG A 117 -5.09 21.90 1.91
CA ARG A 117 -6.19 21.76 2.89
C ARG A 117 -6.69 20.33 3.12
N PHE A 118 -6.43 19.40 2.19
CA PHE A 118 -6.80 17.99 2.33
C PHE A 118 -5.68 17.13 2.94
N ALA A 119 -4.58 17.75 3.36
CA ALA A 119 -3.51 17.05 4.05
C ALA A 119 -3.99 16.50 5.40
N LYS A 120 -3.53 15.31 5.74
CA LYS A 120 -3.87 14.65 7.01
C LYS A 120 -2.92 15.08 8.13
N THR A 121 -2.99 16.34 8.44
CA THR A 121 -2.19 17.01 9.49
C THR A 121 -3.11 17.87 10.38
N GLU A 122 -2.61 18.30 11.53
CA GLU A 122 -3.34 19.21 12.43
C GLU A 122 -3.39 20.64 11.89
N SER A 123 -2.38 21.04 11.10
CA SER A 123 -2.25 22.38 10.50
C SER A 123 -2.04 22.27 8.99
N PRO A 124 -3.10 22.01 8.21
CA PRO A 124 -3.00 21.92 6.76
C PRO A 124 -2.71 23.26 6.13
N LEU A 125 -1.84 23.29 5.14
CA LEU A 125 -1.49 24.49 4.39
C LEU A 125 -2.55 24.81 3.34
N LEU A 126 -2.91 26.08 3.22
CA LEU A 126 -3.91 26.57 2.27
C LEU A 126 -3.58 28.01 1.81
N PRO A 127 -4.02 28.42 0.59
CA PRO A 127 -3.75 29.77 0.10
C PRO A 127 -4.39 30.84 0.97
N SER A 128 -5.66 30.68 1.33
CA SER A 128 -6.45 31.61 2.13
C SER A 128 -7.42 30.89 3.04
N PRO A 129 -7.90 31.52 4.14
CA PRO A 129 -8.94 30.93 4.98
C PRO A 129 -10.21 30.62 4.20
N MET A 130 -10.93 29.59 4.61
CA MET A 130 -12.25 29.27 4.03
C MET A 130 -13.31 30.25 4.56
N ASN A 131 -14.10 30.82 3.69
CA ASN A 131 -15.22 31.69 4.04
C ASN A 131 -16.55 30.93 4.21
N SER A 132 -17.58 31.62 4.71
CA SER A 132 -18.92 31.04 4.98
C SER A 132 -19.63 30.53 3.73
N SER A 133 -19.48 31.20 2.58
CA SER A 133 -20.08 30.75 1.31
C SER A 133 -19.49 29.43 0.82
N ASN A 134 -18.21 29.19 1.05
CA ASN A 134 -17.54 27.93 0.75
C ASN A 134 -18.00 26.79 1.67
N LEU A 135 -18.40 27.11 2.91
CA LEU A 135 -18.93 26.14 3.86
C LEU A 135 -20.34 25.65 3.45
N SER A 136 -21.21 26.51 2.95
CA SER A 136 -22.57 26.11 2.52
C SER A 136 -22.56 25.13 1.35
N PHE A 137 -21.74 25.37 0.33
CA PHE A 137 -21.54 24.41 -0.76
C PHE A 137 -20.97 23.08 -0.27
N ASN A 138 -20.08 23.11 0.72
CA ASN A 138 -19.50 21.90 1.31
C ASN A 138 -20.55 21.06 2.07
N VAL A 139 -21.63 21.63 2.61
CA VAL A 139 -22.69 20.88 3.33
C VAL A 139 -23.43 19.93 2.41
N GLU A 140 -23.84 20.35 1.21
CA GLU A 140 -24.51 19.46 0.24
C GLU A 140 -23.57 18.35 -0.27
N SER A 141 -22.34 18.73 -0.61
CA SER A 141 -21.32 17.75 -0.98
C SER A 141 -20.99 16.80 0.18
N LEU A 142 -21.01 17.29 1.42
CA LEU A 142 -20.82 16.48 2.61
C LEU A 142 -21.96 15.48 2.80
N LYS A 143 -23.22 15.87 2.57
CA LYS A 143 -24.36 14.96 2.62
C LYS A 143 -24.16 13.79 1.65
N GLY A 144 -23.87 14.06 0.37
CA GLY A 144 -23.56 13.03 -0.62
C GLY A 144 -22.33 12.19 -0.26
N PHE A 145 -21.30 12.81 0.30
CA PHE A 145 -20.12 12.11 0.82
C PHE A 145 -20.48 11.17 1.99
N MET A 146 -21.30 11.64 2.95
CA MET A 146 -21.70 10.83 4.10
C MET A 146 -22.61 9.66 3.70
N GLU A 147 -23.52 9.87 2.74
CA GLU A 147 -24.38 8.81 2.18
C GLU A 147 -23.57 7.73 1.44
N PHE A 148 -22.40 8.08 0.94
CA PHE A 148 -21.48 7.15 0.29
C PHE A 148 -20.90 6.08 1.25
N PHE A 149 -20.92 6.29 2.58
CA PHE A 149 -20.37 5.39 3.59
C PHE A 149 -21.43 4.68 4.42
N PRO A 150 -21.16 3.47 4.94
CA PRO A 150 -22.00 2.80 5.92
C PRO A 150 -22.22 3.65 7.18
N PHE A 151 -23.40 3.54 7.78
CA PHE A 151 -23.80 4.36 8.93
C PHE A 151 -22.79 4.33 10.08
N GLU A 152 -22.24 3.17 10.41
CA GLU A 152 -21.27 2.99 11.51
C GLU A 152 -19.95 3.77 11.30
N LYS A 153 -19.64 4.15 10.06
CA LYS A 153 -18.44 4.94 9.73
C LYS A 153 -18.69 6.44 9.70
N ARG A 154 -19.95 6.86 9.59
CA ARG A 154 -20.33 8.27 9.40
C ARG A 154 -19.91 9.13 10.58
N PHE A 155 -20.09 8.66 11.82
CA PHE A 155 -19.71 9.40 13.03
C PHE A 155 -18.23 9.77 13.05
N ASN A 156 -17.35 8.81 12.82
CA ASN A 156 -15.91 9.05 12.80
C ASN A 156 -15.49 9.97 11.64
N LEU A 157 -16.11 9.83 10.47
CA LEU A 157 -15.87 10.68 9.32
C LEU A 157 -16.35 12.12 9.56
N THR A 158 -17.53 12.31 10.19
CA THR A 158 -18.03 13.63 10.56
C THR A 158 -17.10 14.32 11.55
N ARG A 159 -16.68 13.62 12.59
CA ARG A 159 -15.73 14.15 13.58
C ARG A 159 -14.40 14.55 12.94
N TYR A 160 -13.87 13.71 12.04
CA TYR A 160 -12.68 14.03 11.27
C TYR A 160 -12.89 15.29 10.41
N PHE A 161 -14.02 15.38 9.69
CA PHE A 161 -14.33 16.52 8.82
C PHE A 161 -14.48 17.83 9.62
N ILE A 162 -15.19 17.82 10.73
CA ILE A 162 -15.32 18.99 11.63
C ILE A 162 -13.93 19.46 12.11
N ARG A 163 -13.06 18.53 12.46
CA ARG A 163 -11.68 18.85 12.89
C ARG A 163 -10.89 19.50 11.76
N GLN A 164 -11.01 18.99 10.53
CA GLN A 164 -10.37 19.57 9.35
C GLN A 164 -10.89 20.98 9.06
N VAL A 165 -12.21 21.20 9.05
CA VAL A 165 -12.80 22.51 8.80
C VAL A 165 -12.33 23.54 9.83
N LYS A 166 -12.21 23.16 11.10
CA LYS A 166 -11.64 24.04 12.14
C LYS A 166 -10.19 24.42 11.87
N ALA A 167 -9.40 23.53 11.26
CA ALA A 167 -7.99 23.77 10.92
C ALA A 167 -7.82 24.64 9.66
N TRP A 168 -8.85 24.85 8.83
CA TRP A 168 -8.79 25.66 7.59
C TRP A 168 -8.81 27.18 7.82
N ARG A 169 -8.15 27.65 8.86
CA ARG A 169 -8.17 29.08 9.25
C ARG A 169 -6.85 29.79 9.02
N SER A 170 -5.74 29.06 8.97
CA SER A 170 -4.41 29.66 8.89
C SER A 170 -3.84 29.56 7.47
N PRO A 171 -3.77 30.67 6.71
CA PRO A 171 -3.19 30.66 5.38
C PRO A 171 -1.66 30.54 5.45
N MET A 172 -1.08 30.06 4.35
CA MET A 172 0.38 30.03 4.15
C MET A 172 0.97 31.43 4.18
N ASN A 173 2.02 31.64 4.98
CA ASN A 173 2.86 32.81 4.93
C ASN A 173 3.92 32.72 3.81
N ALA A 174 4.77 33.73 3.66
CA ALA A 174 5.84 33.73 2.65
C ALA A 174 6.86 32.62 2.87
N GLY A 175 7.21 32.34 4.13
CA GLY A 175 8.12 31.24 4.50
C GLY A 175 7.57 29.89 4.11
N ASP A 176 6.27 29.60 4.38
CA ASP A 176 5.60 28.37 3.99
C ASP A 176 5.62 28.19 2.47
N ARG A 177 5.31 29.24 1.70
CA ARG A 177 5.34 29.20 0.24
C ARG A 177 6.72 28.85 -0.30
N ASN A 178 7.76 29.53 0.20
CA ASN A 178 9.14 29.28 -0.21
C ASN A 178 9.59 27.86 0.14
N ARG A 179 9.25 27.38 1.35
CA ARG A 179 9.51 26.00 1.78
C ARG A 179 8.86 24.99 0.84
N VAL A 180 7.57 25.12 0.56
CA VAL A 180 6.84 24.16 -0.29
C VAL A 180 7.38 24.19 -1.72
N ILE A 181 7.75 25.36 -2.28
CA ILE A 181 8.43 25.44 -3.59
C ILE A 181 9.73 24.62 -3.56
N GLY A 182 10.53 24.76 -2.50
CA GLY A 182 11.73 23.97 -2.29
C GLY A 182 11.45 22.48 -2.14
N ASP A 183 10.42 22.09 -1.36
CA ASP A 183 10.01 20.70 -1.16
C ASP A 183 9.66 20.00 -2.49
N PHE A 184 8.92 20.67 -3.38
CA PHE A 184 8.65 20.14 -4.72
C PHE A 184 9.92 19.97 -5.56
N SER A 185 10.82 20.93 -5.49
CA SER A 185 12.10 20.95 -6.21
C SER A 185 12.98 19.76 -5.77
N GLU A 186 13.16 19.58 -4.47
CA GLU A 186 13.98 18.51 -3.91
C GLU A 186 13.33 17.13 -4.09
N ALA A 187 12.01 17.01 -3.96
CA ALA A 187 11.30 15.76 -4.24
C ALA A 187 11.43 15.34 -5.71
N ALA A 188 11.40 16.29 -6.65
CA ALA A 188 11.64 16.03 -8.08
C ALA A 188 13.07 15.56 -8.35
N PHE A 189 14.06 16.14 -7.67
CA PHE A 189 15.45 15.73 -7.79
C PHE A 189 15.66 14.32 -7.22
N ARG A 190 15.06 13.96 -6.08
CA ARG A 190 15.09 12.60 -5.55
C ARG A 190 14.44 11.59 -6.49
N ALA A 191 13.34 11.97 -7.17
CA ALA A 191 12.74 11.13 -8.21
C ALA A 191 13.70 10.86 -9.37
N TYR A 192 14.44 11.89 -9.83
CA TYR A 192 15.49 11.75 -10.84
C TYR A 192 16.61 10.82 -10.34
N GLN A 193 17.14 11.03 -9.14
CA GLN A 193 18.18 10.18 -8.54
C GLN A 193 17.71 8.73 -8.37
N ALA A 194 16.44 8.52 -8.08
CA ALA A 194 15.82 7.20 -8.00
C ALA A 194 15.63 6.52 -9.38
N GLY A 195 15.97 7.21 -10.48
CA GLY A 195 15.93 6.67 -11.84
C GLY A 195 14.53 6.60 -12.45
N PHE A 196 13.59 7.45 -11.99
CA PHE A 196 12.37 7.71 -12.76
C PHE A 196 12.71 8.42 -14.06
N ASP A 197 11.96 8.13 -15.11
CA ASP A 197 12.16 8.72 -16.44
C ASP A 197 11.52 10.10 -16.57
N MET A 198 10.51 10.38 -15.75
CA MET A 198 9.70 11.61 -15.77
C MET A 198 9.15 11.90 -14.37
N VAL A 199 8.76 13.17 -14.15
CA VAL A 199 7.97 13.62 -13.00
C VAL A 199 6.70 14.31 -13.51
N GLU A 200 5.58 14.14 -12.78
CA GLU A 200 4.32 14.86 -13.02
C GLU A 200 3.96 15.70 -11.78
N LEU A 201 3.65 16.97 -11.95
CA LEU A 201 3.12 17.82 -10.90
C LEU A 201 1.59 17.70 -10.81
N HIS A 202 1.06 17.56 -9.61
CA HIS A 202 -0.37 17.36 -9.40
C HIS A 202 -1.12 18.67 -9.19
N GLY A 203 -1.60 19.30 -10.26
CA GLY A 203 -2.41 20.53 -10.27
C GLY A 203 -3.91 20.28 -10.42
N ALA A 204 -4.45 19.20 -9.85
CA ALA A 204 -5.85 18.84 -9.97
C ALA A 204 -6.45 18.33 -8.65
N ASN A 205 -7.71 17.88 -8.68
CA ASN A 205 -8.47 17.26 -7.58
C ASN A 205 -8.65 18.15 -6.32
N GLY A 206 -8.33 19.44 -6.40
CA GLY A 206 -8.40 20.37 -5.28
C GLY A 206 -7.21 20.30 -4.33
N TYR A 207 -6.06 19.77 -4.76
CA TYR A 207 -4.80 19.81 -4.01
C TYR A 207 -4.10 21.17 -4.12
N LEU A 208 -2.98 21.39 -3.44
CA LEU A 208 -2.42 22.71 -3.20
C LEU A 208 -2.21 23.54 -4.47
N LEU A 209 -1.62 22.99 -5.54
CA LEU A 209 -1.42 23.72 -6.79
C LEU A 209 -2.76 24.13 -7.43
N CYS A 210 -3.77 23.25 -7.37
CA CYS A 210 -5.14 23.54 -7.80
C CYS A 210 -5.80 24.58 -6.90
N GLN A 211 -5.55 24.56 -5.58
CA GLN A 211 -6.10 25.52 -4.64
C GLN A 211 -5.62 26.95 -4.91
N TYR A 212 -4.38 27.13 -5.35
CA TYR A 212 -3.86 28.44 -5.74
C TYR A 212 -4.51 28.98 -7.02
N LEU A 213 -4.81 28.12 -7.98
CA LEU A 213 -5.45 28.50 -9.24
C LEU A 213 -6.91 28.93 -9.09
N SER A 214 -7.63 28.33 -8.13
CA SER A 214 -9.06 28.44 -7.97
C SER A 214 -9.49 29.65 -7.14
N LEU A 215 -10.38 30.49 -7.66
CA LEU A 215 -11.04 31.54 -6.88
C LEU A 215 -11.90 30.98 -5.75
N PHE A 216 -12.36 29.73 -5.84
CA PHE A 216 -13.08 29.07 -4.76
C PHE A 216 -12.24 28.94 -3.49
N THR A 217 -10.93 28.75 -3.62
CA THR A 217 -10.03 28.49 -2.50
C THR A 217 -8.95 29.53 -2.26
N ASN A 218 -8.65 30.36 -3.27
CA ASN A 218 -7.65 31.41 -3.20
C ASN A 218 -8.34 32.77 -3.22
N LYS A 219 -8.47 33.38 -2.04
CA LYS A 219 -9.05 34.72 -1.84
C LYS A 219 -7.99 35.76 -1.51
N ILE A 220 -6.71 35.49 -1.81
CA ILE A 220 -5.63 36.48 -1.69
C ILE A 220 -5.88 37.61 -2.69
N ALA A 221 -5.78 38.85 -2.24
CA ALA A 221 -6.14 40.02 -3.06
C ALA A 221 -5.11 40.36 -4.14
N SER A 222 -3.82 40.02 -3.94
CA SER A 222 -2.72 40.36 -4.87
C SER A 222 -1.55 39.38 -4.73
N GLY A 223 -0.57 39.48 -5.62
CA GLY A 223 0.63 38.64 -5.63
C GLY A 223 0.33 37.20 -6.06
N PHE A 224 0.16 36.27 -5.12
CA PHE A 224 -0.19 34.87 -5.39
C PHE A 224 -1.72 34.64 -5.48
N GLY A 225 -2.51 35.66 -5.69
CA GLY A 225 -3.97 35.64 -5.79
C GLY A 225 -4.47 36.85 -6.59
N GLY A 226 -5.76 37.19 -6.41
CA GLY A 226 -6.41 38.28 -7.16
C GLY A 226 -6.80 37.83 -8.57
N ASP A 227 -6.20 38.42 -9.57
CA ASP A 227 -6.45 38.11 -10.97
C ASP A 227 -5.92 36.71 -11.40
N PHE A 228 -6.20 36.36 -12.63
CA PHE A 228 -5.76 35.07 -13.17
C PHE A 228 -4.24 34.89 -13.12
N LEU A 229 -3.46 35.93 -13.48
CA LEU A 229 -2.00 35.83 -13.48
C LEU A 229 -1.43 35.66 -12.06
N GLY A 230 -1.95 36.41 -11.09
CA GLY A 230 -1.58 36.25 -9.69
C GLY A 230 -1.87 34.83 -9.17
N ARG A 231 -3.02 34.24 -9.51
CA ARG A 231 -3.37 32.88 -9.10
C ARG A 231 -2.47 31.81 -9.74
N THR A 232 -1.92 32.08 -10.95
CA THR A 232 -0.97 31.15 -11.60
C THR A 232 0.46 31.27 -11.06
N ALA A 233 0.79 32.35 -10.35
CA ALA A 233 2.16 32.65 -9.92
C ALA A 233 2.77 31.54 -9.03
N PHE A 234 2.02 30.99 -8.08
CA PHE A 234 2.55 29.92 -7.20
C PHE A 234 2.83 28.60 -7.95
N PRO A 235 1.89 28.03 -8.72
CA PRO A 235 2.19 26.86 -9.56
C PRO A 235 3.36 27.07 -10.52
N LEU A 236 3.46 28.25 -11.14
CA LEU A 236 4.57 28.58 -12.05
C LEU A 236 5.91 28.69 -11.30
N ALA A 237 5.92 29.25 -10.08
CA ALA A 237 7.11 29.29 -9.23
C ALA A 237 7.60 27.87 -8.89
N VAL A 238 6.69 26.94 -8.54
CA VAL A 238 7.02 25.52 -8.33
C VAL A 238 7.63 24.90 -9.60
N ILE A 239 7.02 25.12 -10.78
CA ILE A 239 7.52 24.59 -12.06
C ILE A 239 8.94 25.10 -12.34
N LYS A 240 9.18 26.41 -12.19
CA LYS A 240 10.49 27.03 -12.40
C LYS A 240 11.55 26.47 -11.45
N ALA A 241 11.21 26.31 -10.15
CA ALA A 241 12.13 25.74 -9.17
C ALA A 241 12.48 24.28 -9.49
N VAL A 242 11.48 23.45 -9.83
CA VAL A 242 11.67 22.06 -10.23
C VAL A 242 12.56 21.97 -11.49
N LYS A 243 12.28 22.77 -12.52
CA LYS A 243 13.07 22.78 -13.76
C LYS A 243 14.51 23.26 -13.54
N LYS A 244 14.73 24.24 -12.67
CA LYS A 244 16.07 24.72 -12.30
C LYS A 244 16.88 23.61 -11.62
N ARG A 245 16.24 22.75 -10.83
CA ARG A 245 16.90 21.68 -10.05
C ARG A 245 17.19 20.41 -10.85
N LEU A 246 16.38 20.13 -11.87
CA LEU A 246 16.48 18.94 -12.71
C LEU A 246 17.43 19.17 -13.89
N PRO A 247 18.00 18.10 -14.50
CA PRO A 247 18.71 18.22 -15.76
C PRO A 247 17.83 18.87 -16.84
N LYS A 248 18.44 19.72 -17.69
CA LYS A 248 17.75 20.58 -18.67
C LYS A 248 16.70 19.88 -19.54
N ASN A 249 16.93 18.62 -19.88
CA ASN A 249 16.06 17.84 -20.77
C ASN A 249 15.19 16.82 -20.02
N PHE A 250 15.17 16.85 -18.69
CA PHE A 250 14.36 15.90 -17.92
C PHE A 250 12.86 16.27 -18.05
N PRO A 251 11.99 15.35 -18.54
CA PRO A 251 10.63 15.69 -18.87
C PRO A 251 9.77 15.91 -17.60
N LEU A 252 9.05 17.03 -17.56
CA LEU A 252 8.12 17.40 -16.51
C LEU A 252 6.70 17.44 -17.08
N GLY A 253 5.80 16.60 -16.58
CA GLY A 253 4.38 16.62 -16.90
C GLY A 253 3.58 17.43 -15.88
N PHE A 254 2.34 17.76 -16.23
CA PHE A 254 1.42 18.45 -15.35
C PHE A 254 0.02 17.83 -15.44
N ARG A 255 -0.54 17.43 -14.27
CA ARG A 255 -1.94 17.02 -14.19
C ARG A 255 -2.80 18.25 -13.98
N LEU A 256 -3.56 18.60 -15.04
CA LEU A 256 -4.33 19.83 -15.13
C LEU A 256 -5.82 19.55 -14.83
N ILE A 257 -6.43 20.38 -13.97
CA ILE A 257 -7.86 20.41 -13.82
C ILE A 257 -8.47 21.30 -14.94
N LEU A 258 -9.50 20.79 -15.63
CA LEU A 258 -10.18 21.55 -16.69
C LEU A 258 -11.45 22.24 -16.15
N ARG A 259 -12.11 21.63 -15.18
CA ARG A 259 -13.30 22.19 -14.51
C ARG A 259 -13.37 21.71 -13.06
N GLU A 260 -13.59 22.60 -12.14
CA GLU A 260 -13.73 22.26 -10.72
C GLU A 260 -15.14 21.79 -10.33
N TRP A 261 -16.15 22.27 -11.04
CA TRP A 261 -17.57 22.07 -10.75
C TRP A 261 -17.99 22.58 -9.36
N VAL A 262 -17.44 23.70 -8.95
CA VAL A 262 -17.83 24.48 -7.77
C VAL A 262 -18.09 25.93 -8.18
N PRO A 263 -18.89 26.70 -7.45
CA PRO A 263 -19.02 28.15 -7.67
C PRO A 263 -17.65 28.85 -7.58
N ASP A 264 -17.38 29.80 -8.45
CA ASP A 264 -16.08 30.51 -8.55
C ASP A 264 -14.86 29.58 -8.72
N GLY A 265 -15.09 28.34 -9.11
CA GLY A 265 -14.01 27.38 -9.39
C GLY A 265 -13.44 27.56 -10.79
N ILE A 266 -12.31 26.89 -11.03
CA ILE A 266 -11.68 26.86 -12.36
C ILE A 266 -12.67 26.35 -13.40
N ASP A 267 -12.83 27.11 -14.47
CA ASP A 267 -13.58 26.76 -15.67
C ASP A 267 -12.66 26.41 -16.85
N LEU A 268 -13.25 26.03 -18.00
CA LEU A 268 -12.47 25.63 -19.15
C LEU A 268 -11.66 26.79 -19.74
N PRO A 269 -12.18 28.02 -19.97
CA PRO A 269 -11.38 29.15 -20.47
C PRO A 269 -10.13 29.43 -19.66
N GLU A 270 -10.22 29.49 -18.33
CA GLU A 270 -9.08 29.68 -17.44
C GLU A 270 -8.09 28.49 -17.50
N ALA A 271 -8.61 27.26 -17.53
CA ALA A 271 -7.77 26.07 -17.65
C ALA A 271 -6.98 26.04 -18.98
N LEU A 272 -7.60 26.46 -20.09
CA LEU A 272 -6.94 26.59 -21.41
C LEU A 272 -5.90 27.71 -21.42
N ALA A 273 -6.19 28.83 -20.79
CA ALA A 273 -5.22 29.92 -20.62
C ALA A 273 -4.00 29.45 -19.81
N PHE A 274 -4.22 28.73 -18.71
CA PHE A 274 -3.13 28.15 -17.92
C PHE A 274 -2.35 27.06 -18.69
N ALA A 275 -3.03 26.24 -19.48
CA ALA A 275 -2.39 25.23 -20.32
C ALA A 275 -1.36 25.84 -21.28
N ARG A 276 -1.66 27.00 -21.89
CA ARG A 276 -0.72 27.75 -22.75
C ARG A 276 0.49 28.27 -21.96
N LEU A 277 0.29 28.72 -20.71
CA LEU A 277 1.40 29.11 -19.83
C LEU A 277 2.29 27.91 -19.48
N LEU A 278 1.69 26.73 -19.19
CA LEU A 278 2.41 25.49 -18.92
C LEU A 278 3.26 25.05 -20.15
N GLU A 279 2.70 25.15 -21.34
CA GLU A 279 3.45 24.87 -22.58
C GLU A 279 4.62 25.83 -22.76
N LYS A 280 4.42 27.14 -22.55
CA LYS A 280 5.48 28.17 -22.59
C LYS A 280 6.59 27.88 -21.56
N GLU A 281 6.23 27.42 -20.38
CA GLU A 281 7.19 26.98 -19.35
C GLU A 281 7.85 25.63 -19.70
N GLY A 282 7.53 25.00 -20.83
CA GLY A 282 8.16 23.78 -21.35
C GLY A 282 7.74 22.52 -20.60
N ILE A 283 6.48 22.43 -20.21
CA ILE A 283 5.87 21.18 -19.73
C ILE A 283 5.80 20.19 -20.90
N ALA A 284 6.16 18.94 -20.63
CA ALA A 284 6.28 17.89 -21.65
C ALA A 284 4.93 17.28 -22.07
N TYR A 285 3.93 17.30 -21.20
CA TYR A 285 2.57 16.81 -21.48
C TYR A 285 1.57 17.33 -20.45
N LEU A 286 0.28 17.33 -20.81
CA LEU A 286 -0.83 17.66 -19.93
C LEU A 286 -1.75 16.44 -19.72
N SER A 287 -2.00 16.09 -18.46
CA SER A 287 -2.91 15.02 -18.07
C SER A 287 -4.23 15.60 -17.55
N ALA A 288 -5.29 15.50 -18.35
CA ALA A 288 -6.58 16.14 -18.07
C ALA A 288 -7.36 15.48 -16.93
N SER A 289 -7.96 16.31 -16.07
CA SER A 289 -8.83 15.91 -14.96
C SER A 289 -9.97 16.91 -14.79
N ALA A 290 -11.06 16.52 -14.10
CA ALA A 290 -12.11 17.45 -13.66
C ALA A 290 -12.70 16.98 -12.32
N GLY A 291 -13.29 17.94 -11.61
CA GLY A 291 -13.85 17.77 -10.28
C GLY A 291 -12.80 17.70 -9.17
N THR A 292 -13.21 18.13 -8.00
CA THR A 292 -12.41 18.13 -6.77
C THR A 292 -13.12 17.33 -5.69
N PHE A 293 -12.48 17.07 -4.57
CA PHE A 293 -13.15 16.43 -3.42
C PHE A 293 -14.40 17.17 -2.95
N ASN A 294 -14.50 18.46 -3.21
CA ASN A 294 -15.70 19.26 -2.90
C ASN A 294 -16.86 18.98 -3.84
N SER A 295 -16.62 18.71 -5.11
CA SER A 295 -17.65 18.61 -6.13
C SER A 295 -18.04 17.19 -6.55
N ILE A 296 -17.11 16.22 -6.49
CA ILE A 296 -17.32 14.86 -7.06
C ILE A 296 -18.44 14.05 -6.41
N PHE A 297 -18.92 14.45 -5.24
CA PHE A 297 -20.04 13.83 -4.54
C PHE A 297 -21.37 14.56 -4.76
N SER A 298 -21.37 15.70 -5.49
CA SER A 298 -22.61 16.39 -5.86
C SER A 298 -23.40 15.60 -6.91
N PRO A 299 -24.74 15.61 -6.89
CA PRO A 299 -25.57 14.91 -7.88
C PRO A 299 -25.21 15.27 -9.31
N ALA A 300 -24.95 16.55 -9.59
CA ALA A 300 -24.59 17.05 -10.90
C ALA A 300 -23.25 16.48 -11.40
N ALA A 301 -22.23 16.42 -10.55
CA ALA A 301 -20.94 15.83 -10.89
C ALA A 301 -21.03 14.31 -11.08
N ILE A 302 -21.79 13.62 -10.23
CA ILE A 302 -22.05 12.17 -10.36
C ILE A 302 -22.70 11.87 -11.71
N LYS A 303 -23.71 12.66 -12.12
CA LYS A 303 -24.37 12.53 -13.43
C LYS A 303 -23.40 12.74 -14.58
N LYS A 304 -22.53 13.77 -14.53
CA LYS A 304 -21.49 14.03 -15.54
C LYS A 304 -20.47 12.91 -15.61
N MET A 305 -19.89 12.50 -14.47
CA MET A 305 -18.92 11.42 -14.40
C MET A 305 -19.52 10.04 -14.72
N GLY A 306 -20.83 9.93 -14.71
CA GLY A 306 -21.60 8.76 -15.16
C GLY A 306 -21.47 8.50 -16.66
N LYS A 307 -21.21 9.52 -17.47
CA LYS A 307 -21.09 9.41 -18.94
C LYS A 307 -19.75 8.80 -19.35
N THR A 308 -19.74 8.04 -20.42
CA THR A 308 -18.54 7.47 -21.04
C THR A 308 -17.70 8.58 -21.68
N ALA A 309 -16.38 8.58 -21.46
CA ALA A 309 -15.45 9.60 -21.93
C ALA A 309 -15.91 11.04 -21.62
N TYR A 310 -16.38 11.26 -20.39
CA TYR A 310 -17.04 12.53 -19.98
C TYR A 310 -16.15 13.79 -20.08
N LEU A 311 -14.85 13.63 -20.32
CA LEU A 311 -13.91 14.74 -20.59
C LEU A 311 -13.64 14.96 -22.08
N ARG A 312 -14.34 14.25 -22.99
CA ARG A 312 -14.07 14.26 -24.41
C ARG A 312 -14.02 15.68 -25.00
N ASP A 313 -15.06 16.44 -24.80
CA ASP A 313 -15.23 17.77 -25.40
C ASP A 313 -14.22 18.77 -24.80
N ASP A 314 -14.06 18.78 -23.48
CA ASP A 314 -13.09 19.64 -22.80
C ASP A 314 -11.65 19.33 -23.21
N VAL A 315 -11.29 18.04 -23.43
CA VAL A 315 -9.94 17.66 -23.86
C VAL A 315 -9.72 17.94 -25.35
N ALA A 316 -10.76 17.86 -26.16
CA ALA A 316 -10.67 18.28 -27.57
C ALA A 316 -10.31 19.77 -27.67
N GLU A 317 -10.93 20.63 -26.84
CA GLU A 317 -10.57 22.05 -26.77
C GLU A 317 -9.16 22.28 -26.22
N LEU A 318 -8.77 21.50 -25.17
CA LEU A 318 -7.39 21.53 -24.67
C LEU A 318 -6.39 21.17 -25.77
N LYS A 319 -6.65 20.12 -26.56
CA LYS A 319 -5.79 19.67 -27.64
C LYS A 319 -5.64 20.72 -28.75
N LYS A 320 -6.68 21.50 -29.05
CA LYS A 320 -6.62 22.63 -29.98
C LYS A 320 -5.79 23.79 -29.43
N SER A 321 -5.75 23.97 -28.10
CA SER A 321 -5.12 25.12 -27.45
C SER A 321 -3.61 24.98 -27.21
N VAL A 322 -3.05 23.75 -27.30
CA VAL A 322 -1.63 23.42 -27.07
C VAL A 322 -1.10 22.43 -28.10
N LYS A 323 0.21 22.47 -28.32
CA LYS A 323 0.94 21.55 -29.25
C LYS A 323 1.48 20.32 -28.50
N ILE A 324 1.74 20.43 -27.20
CA ILE A 324 2.26 19.33 -26.39
C ILE A 324 1.25 18.20 -26.23
N PRO A 325 1.69 16.94 -26.00
CA PRO A 325 0.83 15.80 -25.87
C PRO A 325 -0.19 15.95 -24.72
N THR A 326 -1.43 15.53 -25.01
CA THR A 326 -2.54 15.54 -24.04
C THR A 326 -2.99 14.12 -23.69
N ILE A 327 -3.30 13.88 -22.43
CA ILE A 327 -3.82 12.61 -21.92
C ILE A 327 -5.28 12.79 -21.55
N ILE A 328 -6.19 12.07 -22.23
CA ILE A 328 -7.61 12.01 -21.85
C ILE A 328 -7.87 10.89 -20.87
N SER A 329 -8.77 11.14 -19.91
CA SER A 329 -9.29 10.15 -18.98
C SER A 329 -10.83 10.22 -18.91
N GLY A 330 -11.45 9.45 -18.01
CA GLY A 330 -12.89 9.54 -17.73
C GLY A 330 -13.73 8.42 -18.34
N ARG A 331 -13.82 7.26 -17.65
CA ARG A 331 -14.63 6.10 -18.06
C ARG A 331 -14.39 5.57 -19.48
N ILE A 332 -13.15 5.55 -19.91
CA ILE A 332 -12.74 4.88 -21.16
C ILE A 332 -12.52 3.40 -20.81
N THR A 333 -13.51 2.57 -21.14
CA THR A 333 -13.57 1.17 -20.69
C THR A 333 -13.25 0.15 -21.78
N THR A 334 -13.38 0.52 -23.05
CA THR A 334 -13.17 -0.37 -24.18
C THR A 334 -12.01 0.06 -25.06
N PRO A 335 -11.26 -0.88 -25.68
CA PRO A 335 -10.20 -0.56 -26.64
C PRO A 335 -10.71 0.20 -27.87
N PHE A 336 -11.90 -0.13 -28.35
CA PHE A 336 -12.54 0.56 -29.46
C PHE A 336 -12.69 2.05 -29.20
N LEU A 337 -13.24 2.43 -28.05
CA LEU A 337 -13.39 3.84 -27.66
C LEU A 337 -12.02 4.52 -27.49
N ALA A 338 -11.07 3.83 -26.86
CA ALA A 338 -9.72 4.34 -26.68
C ALA A 338 -9.02 4.64 -28.04
N ASP A 339 -9.09 3.73 -29.00
CA ASP A 339 -8.56 3.90 -30.35
C ASP A 339 -9.28 5.03 -31.09
N LYS A 340 -10.62 5.09 -31.01
CA LYS A 340 -11.43 6.14 -31.63
C LYS A 340 -11.04 7.54 -31.15
N LEU A 341 -10.86 7.74 -29.84
CA LEU A 341 -10.51 9.05 -29.27
C LEU A 341 -9.14 9.56 -29.75
N VAL A 342 -8.16 8.65 -29.95
CA VAL A 342 -6.86 9.04 -30.51
C VAL A 342 -6.96 9.28 -32.01
N ARG A 343 -7.63 8.41 -32.73
CA ARG A 343 -7.81 8.52 -34.19
C ARG A 343 -8.57 9.79 -34.59
N ASP A 344 -9.60 10.17 -33.83
CA ASP A 344 -10.41 11.38 -34.07
C ASP A 344 -9.66 12.66 -33.63
N GLY A 345 -8.40 12.56 -33.14
CA GLY A 345 -7.61 13.70 -32.70
C GLY A 345 -8.09 14.35 -31.39
N THR A 346 -8.97 13.69 -30.63
CA THR A 346 -9.45 14.22 -29.33
C THR A 346 -8.29 14.37 -28.33
N ALA A 347 -7.38 13.42 -28.30
CA ALA A 347 -6.19 13.43 -27.44
C ALA A 347 -5.05 12.59 -28.07
N ASP A 348 -3.82 12.78 -27.59
CA ASP A 348 -2.66 12.00 -28.05
C ASP A 348 -2.53 10.67 -27.31
N LEU A 349 -3.00 10.62 -26.06
CA LEU A 349 -2.78 9.52 -25.12
C LEU A 349 -4.07 9.21 -24.34
N ILE A 350 -4.24 7.94 -24.02
CA ILE A 350 -5.37 7.41 -23.24
C ILE A 350 -4.94 7.06 -21.83
N GLY A 351 -5.49 7.74 -20.86
CA GLY A 351 -5.27 7.50 -19.44
C GLY A 351 -6.24 6.47 -18.87
N LEU A 352 -5.74 5.33 -18.47
CA LEU A 352 -6.49 4.24 -17.85
C LEU A 352 -6.28 4.24 -16.34
N GLY A 353 -7.29 4.70 -15.60
CA GLY A 353 -7.35 4.63 -14.14
C GLY A 353 -7.93 3.29 -13.67
N ARG A 354 -9.20 3.31 -13.27
CA ARG A 354 -9.95 2.15 -12.76
C ARG A 354 -10.05 0.97 -13.74
N PRO A 355 -10.23 1.15 -15.07
CA PRO A 355 -10.29 0.02 -16.01
C PRO A 355 -9.06 -0.89 -15.96
N LEU A 356 -7.84 -0.31 -15.97
CA LEU A 356 -6.60 -1.07 -15.92
C LEU A 356 -6.39 -1.76 -14.56
N ARG A 357 -6.92 -1.18 -13.49
CA ARG A 357 -6.84 -1.79 -12.15
C ARG A 357 -7.85 -2.89 -11.96
N THR A 358 -9.03 -2.77 -12.59
CA THR A 358 -10.05 -3.83 -12.60
C THR A 358 -9.55 -5.04 -13.36
N ASP A 359 -8.94 -4.82 -14.51
CA ASP A 359 -8.32 -5.85 -15.35
C ASP A 359 -6.86 -5.48 -15.67
N PRO A 360 -5.89 -5.94 -14.86
CA PRO A 360 -4.47 -5.67 -15.13
C PRO A 360 -3.96 -6.24 -16.45
N MET A 361 -4.73 -7.07 -17.13
CA MET A 361 -4.40 -7.62 -18.45
C MET A 361 -5.08 -6.85 -19.60
N TRP A 362 -5.74 -5.72 -19.32
CA TRP A 362 -6.54 -4.96 -20.27
C TRP A 362 -5.80 -4.70 -21.60
N VAL A 363 -4.56 -4.21 -21.53
CA VAL A 363 -3.76 -3.87 -22.74
C VAL A 363 -3.39 -5.13 -23.55
N LYS A 364 -2.95 -6.19 -22.87
CA LYS A 364 -2.65 -7.48 -23.53
C LYS A 364 -3.89 -8.08 -24.19
N LYS A 365 -5.05 -7.99 -23.51
CA LYS A 365 -6.33 -8.45 -24.05
C LYS A 365 -6.82 -7.59 -25.20
N ALA A 366 -6.57 -6.29 -25.18
CA ALA A 366 -6.88 -5.39 -26.28
C ALA A 366 -6.09 -5.72 -27.57
N LYS A 367 -4.86 -6.25 -27.42
CA LYS A 367 -4.07 -6.75 -28.57
C LYS A 367 -4.51 -8.11 -29.07
N ASP A 368 -5.06 -8.94 -28.19
CA ASP A 368 -5.40 -10.34 -28.43
C ASP A 368 -6.93 -10.45 -28.56
N LEU A 369 -7.40 -10.41 -29.82
CA LEU A 369 -8.82 -10.59 -30.15
C LEU A 369 -9.32 -11.94 -29.61
N GLY A 370 -10.42 -11.91 -28.88
CA GLY A 370 -11.05 -13.11 -28.31
C GLY A 370 -10.92 -13.23 -26.80
N ARG A 371 -10.08 -12.41 -26.15
CA ARG A 371 -10.01 -12.37 -24.68
C ARG A 371 -10.93 -11.29 -24.09
N LYS A 372 -11.92 -11.72 -23.33
CA LYS A 372 -12.86 -10.80 -22.67
C LYS A 372 -12.17 -9.93 -21.61
N ILE A 373 -12.26 -8.61 -21.77
CA ILE A 373 -11.83 -7.62 -20.77
C ILE A 373 -12.89 -7.57 -19.66
N THR A 374 -12.45 -7.60 -18.40
CA THR A 374 -13.33 -7.39 -17.24
C THR A 374 -13.58 -5.90 -17.07
N PRO A 375 -14.80 -5.39 -17.31
CA PRO A 375 -15.07 -3.96 -17.22
C PRO A 375 -15.13 -3.47 -15.77
N CYS A 376 -14.73 -2.21 -15.56
CA CYS A 376 -15.01 -1.49 -14.33
C CYS A 376 -16.50 -1.14 -14.27
N VAL A 377 -17.19 -1.61 -13.24
CA VAL A 377 -18.63 -1.38 -13.03
C VAL A 377 -18.96 -0.07 -12.26
N ASN A 378 -17.96 0.76 -12.02
CA ASN A 378 -18.07 2.05 -11.36
C ASN A 378 -18.71 2.02 -9.95
N CYS A 379 -18.58 0.91 -9.23
CA CYS A 379 -19.15 0.72 -7.88
C CYS A 379 -18.47 1.56 -6.79
N ASN A 380 -17.38 2.25 -7.12
CA ASN A 380 -16.57 3.09 -6.22
C ASN A 380 -16.06 2.38 -4.94
N TRP A 381 -16.12 1.05 -4.88
CA TRP A 381 -15.58 0.26 -3.77
C TRP A 381 -14.12 0.60 -3.46
N CYS A 382 -13.30 0.73 -4.51
CA CYS A 382 -11.89 1.12 -4.37
C CYS A 382 -11.72 2.51 -3.75
N LEU A 383 -12.57 3.48 -4.11
CA LEU A 383 -12.54 4.83 -3.54
C LEU A 383 -12.93 4.83 -2.06
N LYS A 384 -14.00 4.13 -1.68
CA LYS A 384 -14.40 3.95 -0.27
C LYS A 384 -13.26 3.42 0.58
N ARG A 385 -12.59 2.39 0.11
CA ARG A 385 -11.50 1.76 0.86
C ARG A 385 -10.32 2.70 1.07
N VAL A 386 -9.93 3.44 0.03
CA VAL A 386 -8.80 4.39 0.10
C VAL A 386 -9.11 5.54 1.07
N ILE A 387 -10.32 6.10 1.04
CA ILE A 387 -10.76 7.15 1.97
C ILE A 387 -10.76 6.63 3.42
N LEU A 388 -11.17 5.38 3.64
CA LEU A 388 -11.13 4.72 4.95
C LEU A 388 -9.74 4.18 5.33
N GLU A 389 -8.70 4.51 4.58
CA GLU A 389 -7.32 4.04 4.78
C GLU A 389 -7.19 2.50 4.87
N GLN A 390 -7.99 1.77 4.11
CA GLN A 390 -7.99 0.31 4.05
C GLN A 390 -7.19 -0.26 2.88
N GLY A 391 -6.48 0.59 2.14
CA GLY A 391 -5.77 0.24 0.92
C GLY A 391 -6.69 -0.07 -0.27
N PHE A 392 -6.18 0.22 -1.47
CA PHE A 392 -6.91 0.00 -2.72
C PHE A 392 -7.29 -1.49 -2.89
N ASN A 393 -8.54 -1.74 -3.30
CA ASN A 393 -9.04 -3.07 -3.63
C ASN A 393 -10.17 -2.94 -4.68
N CYS A 394 -10.38 -3.93 -5.51
CA CYS A 394 -11.45 -3.91 -6.51
C CYS A 394 -12.46 -5.03 -6.26
N SER A 395 -13.76 -4.69 -6.24
CA SER A 395 -14.85 -5.66 -6.05
C SER A 395 -14.88 -6.77 -7.13
N ARG A 396 -14.33 -6.49 -8.32
CA ARG A 396 -14.25 -7.43 -9.45
C ARG A 396 -13.05 -8.39 -9.38
N TRP A 397 -12.12 -8.18 -8.47
CA TRP A 397 -10.99 -9.09 -8.29
C TRP A 397 -11.44 -10.44 -7.71
N PRO A 398 -10.75 -11.54 -8.04
CA PRO A 398 -10.98 -12.82 -7.38
C PRO A 398 -10.87 -12.69 -5.85
N ARG A 399 -11.71 -13.42 -5.12
CA ARG A 399 -11.79 -13.35 -3.65
C ARG A 399 -10.42 -13.45 -2.98
N LEU A 400 -9.62 -14.46 -3.31
CA LEU A 400 -8.27 -14.65 -2.74
C LEU A 400 -7.33 -13.47 -3.02
N PHE A 401 -7.43 -12.80 -4.17
CA PHE A 401 -6.59 -11.65 -4.46
C PHE A 401 -7.01 -10.41 -3.66
N ARG A 402 -8.32 -10.25 -3.40
CA ARG A 402 -8.84 -9.22 -2.51
C ARG A 402 -8.38 -9.45 -1.06
N GLU A 403 -8.50 -10.67 -0.57
CA GLU A 403 -8.05 -11.08 0.77
C GLU A 403 -6.54 -10.85 0.92
N ARG A 404 -5.72 -11.25 -0.07
CA ARG A 404 -4.29 -10.95 -0.06
C ARG A 404 -4.02 -9.45 0.06
N THR A 405 -4.69 -8.63 -0.72
CA THR A 405 -4.49 -7.17 -0.69
C THR A 405 -4.83 -6.58 0.67
N GLU A 406 -5.88 -7.06 1.30
CA GLU A 406 -6.27 -6.65 2.66
C GLU A 406 -5.23 -7.07 3.71
N LEU A 407 -4.71 -8.27 3.60
CA LEU A 407 -3.66 -8.77 4.48
C LEU A 407 -2.35 -8.02 4.29
N GLU A 408 -1.91 -7.76 3.04
CA GLU A 408 -0.73 -6.94 2.76
C GLU A 408 -0.86 -5.54 3.36
N HIS A 409 -2.04 -4.93 3.24
CA HIS A 409 -2.29 -3.62 3.83
C HIS A 409 -2.28 -3.66 5.38
N LYS A 410 -2.89 -4.66 6.01
CA LYS A 410 -2.82 -4.85 7.46
C LYS A 410 -1.38 -5.02 7.95
N LEU A 411 -0.55 -5.72 7.17
CA LEU A 411 0.86 -5.91 7.50
C LEU A 411 1.71 -4.62 7.42
N LEU A 412 1.26 -3.59 6.70
CA LEU A 412 1.93 -2.28 6.70
C LEU A 412 1.86 -1.60 8.07
N THR A 413 0.81 -1.87 8.83
CA THR A 413 0.60 -1.31 10.18
C THR A 413 1.08 -2.21 11.29
N ARG A 414 1.48 -3.45 10.97
CA ARG A 414 2.00 -4.36 11.99
C ARG A 414 3.29 -3.80 12.55
N ASN A 415 3.27 -3.55 13.84
CA ASN A 415 4.49 -3.29 14.57
C ASN A 415 5.26 -4.60 14.74
N TYR A 416 6.53 -4.60 14.37
CA TYR A 416 7.43 -5.75 14.52
C TYR A 416 8.10 -5.80 15.90
N LYS A 417 7.67 -4.96 16.85
CA LYS A 417 8.11 -5.08 18.23
C LYS A 417 7.76 -6.46 18.75
N THR A 418 8.73 -7.12 19.36
CA THR A 418 8.57 -8.43 19.94
C THR A 418 8.45 -8.35 21.45
N LEU A 419 7.58 -9.16 22.03
CA LEU A 419 7.43 -9.32 23.46
C LEU A 419 7.86 -10.75 23.83
N TRP A 420 8.85 -10.86 24.70
CA TRP A 420 9.30 -12.13 25.25
C TRP A 420 8.75 -12.30 26.67
N LEU A 421 7.95 -13.34 26.88
CA LEU A 421 7.40 -13.66 28.19
C LEU A 421 8.24 -14.75 28.84
N ILE A 422 8.85 -14.44 29.98
CA ILE A 422 9.77 -15.31 30.70
C ILE A 422 9.29 -15.46 32.15
N SER A 423 9.07 -16.68 32.61
CA SER A 423 8.61 -16.98 33.97
C SER A 423 9.65 -17.73 34.81
N ASP A 424 10.62 -18.40 34.18
CA ASP A 424 11.67 -19.16 34.87
C ASP A 424 12.96 -19.26 34.05
N ILE A 425 13.99 -19.92 34.63
CA ILE A 425 15.31 -20.11 33.99
C ILE A 425 15.23 -21.01 32.76
N LYS A 426 14.33 -22.01 32.75
CA LYS A 426 14.12 -22.89 31.60
C LYS A 426 13.60 -22.12 30.40
N ASP A 427 12.74 -21.12 30.62
CA ASP A 427 12.29 -20.21 29.58
C ASP A 427 13.49 -19.47 28.97
N MET A 428 14.40 -18.94 29.79
CA MET A 428 15.59 -18.23 29.29
C MET A 428 16.45 -19.13 28.41
N GLN A 429 16.65 -20.39 28.79
CA GLN A 429 17.42 -21.35 27.99
C GLN A 429 16.68 -21.68 26.67
N THR A 430 15.37 -21.82 26.71
CA THR A 430 14.55 -22.05 25.51
C THR A 430 14.66 -20.88 24.55
N PHE A 431 14.62 -19.63 25.02
CA PHE A 431 14.80 -18.44 24.18
C PHE A 431 16.20 -18.42 23.56
N LYS A 432 17.27 -18.78 24.29
CA LYS A 432 18.64 -18.89 23.76
C LYS A 432 18.71 -19.90 22.61
N ASN A 433 18.12 -21.08 22.80
CA ASN A 433 18.11 -22.16 21.80
C ASN A 433 17.31 -21.78 20.54
N CYS A 434 16.27 -20.96 20.70
CA CYS A 434 15.41 -20.51 19.61
C CYS A 434 15.88 -19.23 18.90
N LEU A 435 17.05 -18.69 19.25
CA LEU A 435 17.59 -17.45 18.69
C LEU A 435 17.49 -17.37 17.16
N PRO A 436 17.81 -18.42 16.36
CA PRO A 436 17.66 -18.36 14.91
C PRO A 436 16.24 -18.08 14.43
N LEU A 437 15.21 -18.41 15.22
CA LEU A 437 13.82 -18.12 14.94
C LEU A 437 13.42 -16.69 15.33
N LEU A 438 14.10 -16.11 16.32
CA LEU A 438 13.74 -14.84 16.95
C LEU A 438 14.35 -13.64 16.23
N VAL A 439 15.57 -13.77 15.70
CA VAL A 439 16.25 -12.69 14.98
C VAL A 439 15.62 -12.47 13.62
N GLN A 440 14.99 -11.33 13.42
CA GLN A 440 14.40 -10.91 12.16
C GLN A 440 15.27 -9.88 11.43
N ASP A 441 14.82 -9.43 10.23
CA ASP A 441 15.56 -8.51 9.37
C ASP A 441 16.05 -7.26 10.15
N LYS A 442 17.35 -7.01 10.15
CA LYS A 442 18.07 -5.93 10.86
C LYS A 442 17.47 -4.52 10.70
N LYS A 443 16.80 -4.25 9.56
CA LYS A 443 16.26 -2.92 9.22
C LYS A 443 14.88 -2.64 9.81
N LYS A 444 14.23 -3.57 10.50
CA LYS A 444 12.81 -3.46 10.91
C LYS A 444 12.52 -3.82 12.35
N SER A 445 13.48 -4.31 13.10
CA SER A 445 13.26 -4.80 14.46
C SER A 445 13.94 -3.89 15.48
N SER A 446 13.21 -3.52 16.51
CA SER A 446 13.74 -3.00 17.77
C SER A 446 14.21 -4.16 18.65
N TYR A 447 15.01 -3.89 19.66
CA TYR A 447 15.26 -4.84 20.73
C TYR A 447 13.95 -5.45 21.25
N PRO A 448 13.95 -6.72 21.66
CA PRO A 448 12.77 -7.30 22.28
C PRO A 448 12.46 -6.62 23.61
N THR A 449 11.18 -6.45 23.90
CA THR A 449 10.72 -6.16 25.25
C THR A 449 10.66 -7.47 26.00
N ILE A 450 11.30 -7.55 27.16
CA ILE A 450 11.31 -8.76 28.00
C ILE A 450 10.42 -8.50 29.21
N LEU A 451 9.37 -9.30 29.37
CA LEU A 451 8.49 -9.26 30.52
C LEU A 451 8.77 -10.47 31.39
N PHE A 452 9.37 -10.23 32.56
CA PHE A 452 9.58 -11.26 33.59
C PHE A 452 8.33 -11.35 34.47
N ILE A 453 7.78 -12.56 34.62
CA ILE A 453 6.62 -12.85 35.42
C ILE A 453 7.09 -13.51 36.72
N ARG A 454 6.99 -12.81 37.86
CA ARG A 454 7.49 -13.24 39.17
C ARG A 454 6.50 -14.15 39.91
N GLU A 455 7.04 -15.22 40.55
CA GLU A 455 6.36 -15.97 41.60
C GLU A 455 6.81 -15.51 42.99
N LYS A 456 5.86 -15.42 43.96
CA LYS A 456 6.08 -14.75 45.24
C LYS A 456 7.22 -15.30 46.13
N ASN A 457 7.79 -16.49 45.90
CA ASN A 457 8.70 -17.15 46.84
C ASN A 457 10.05 -17.63 46.27
N LYS A 458 10.57 -17.08 45.16
CA LYS A 458 11.84 -17.55 44.52
C LYS A 458 12.74 -16.41 44.10
N ASP A 459 13.08 -15.49 45.01
CA ASP A 459 13.58 -14.17 44.60
C ASP A 459 15.07 -14.01 44.23
N HIS A 460 16.02 -14.62 44.98
CA HIS A 460 17.44 -14.28 44.85
C HIS A 460 18.15 -14.91 43.63
N PHE A 461 17.84 -16.15 43.31
CA PHE A 461 18.48 -16.86 42.19
C PHE A 461 18.03 -16.32 40.81
N LEU A 462 16.81 -15.77 40.76
CA LEU A 462 16.22 -15.26 39.53
C LEU A 462 16.84 -13.91 39.09
N GLU A 463 17.32 -13.08 40.02
CA GLU A 463 17.84 -11.75 39.69
C GLU A 463 19.20 -11.78 38.97
N SER A 464 20.13 -12.69 39.40
CA SER A 464 21.39 -12.87 38.70
C SER A 464 21.14 -13.42 37.30
N ALA A 465 20.33 -14.48 37.15
CA ALA A 465 20.02 -15.08 35.88
C ALA A 465 19.29 -14.09 34.94
N GLN A 466 18.46 -13.18 35.46
CA GLN A 466 17.85 -12.12 34.68
C GLN A 466 18.86 -11.13 34.16
N LYS A 467 19.84 -10.69 34.99
CA LYS A 467 20.92 -9.78 34.58
C LYS A 467 21.76 -10.44 33.47
N ASP A 468 22.15 -11.70 33.65
CA ASP A 468 22.91 -12.45 32.66
C ASP A 468 22.16 -12.63 31.34
N PHE A 469 20.86 -12.89 31.40
CA PHE A 469 20.02 -13.02 30.20
C PHE A 469 19.85 -11.69 29.45
N ILE A 470 19.68 -10.59 30.20
CA ILE A 470 19.63 -9.25 29.62
C ILE A 470 20.94 -8.90 28.96
N GLN A 471 22.07 -9.16 29.64
CA GLN A 471 23.40 -8.90 29.09
C GLN A 471 23.68 -9.76 27.86
N TRP A 472 23.32 -11.04 27.92
CA TRP A 472 23.39 -11.94 26.76
C TRP A 472 22.55 -11.41 25.59
N THR A 473 21.33 -10.91 25.84
CA THR A 473 20.49 -10.34 24.79
C THR A 473 21.16 -9.13 24.15
N LYS A 474 21.72 -8.20 24.95
CA LYS A 474 22.47 -7.05 24.44
C LYS A 474 23.63 -7.49 23.57
N ASN A 475 24.52 -8.34 24.12
CA ASN A 475 25.72 -8.83 23.42
C ASN A 475 25.38 -9.57 22.11
N THR A 476 24.17 -10.15 22.02
CA THR A 476 23.73 -10.90 20.84
C THR A 476 23.15 -9.98 19.75
N PHE A 477 22.42 -8.95 20.14
CA PHE A 477 21.68 -8.09 19.20
C PHE A 477 22.47 -6.84 18.76
N GLU A 478 23.35 -6.28 19.61
CA GLU A 478 24.19 -5.13 19.25
C GLU A 478 25.09 -5.38 18.02
N PRO A 479 25.83 -6.50 17.92
CA PRO A 479 26.65 -6.80 16.74
C PRO A 479 25.83 -7.00 15.48
N LEU A 480 24.52 -7.22 15.64
CA LEU A 480 23.57 -7.35 14.54
C LEU A 480 23.01 -5.99 14.07
N GLY A 481 23.45 -4.88 14.67
CA GLY A 481 23.06 -3.52 14.28
C GLY A 481 21.70 -3.06 14.83
N PHE A 482 21.29 -3.59 15.97
CA PHE A 482 20.13 -3.11 16.72
C PHE A 482 20.59 -2.04 17.71
N THR A 483 20.49 -0.75 17.32
CA THR A 483 21.05 0.37 18.10
C THR A 483 20.02 1.30 18.71
N ASP A 484 18.73 1.20 18.36
CA ASP A 484 17.81 2.34 18.48
C ASP A 484 16.89 2.35 19.70
N ALA A 485 16.92 1.40 20.61
CA ALA A 485 16.15 1.49 21.84
C ALA A 485 16.74 0.63 22.96
N PRO A 486 16.76 1.14 24.21
CA PRO A 486 17.15 0.32 25.35
C PRO A 486 16.19 -0.86 25.51
N LEU A 487 16.74 -2.03 25.85
CA LEU A 487 15.99 -3.20 26.24
C LEU A 487 15.03 -2.84 27.38
N THR A 488 13.73 -2.91 27.12
CA THR A 488 12.73 -2.62 28.17
C THR A 488 12.47 -3.88 28.96
N VAL A 489 12.77 -3.84 30.24
CA VAL A 489 12.51 -4.94 31.19
C VAL A 489 11.37 -4.52 32.11
N VAL A 490 10.29 -5.29 32.09
CA VAL A 490 9.14 -5.06 32.97
C VAL A 490 9.05 -6.19 33.97
N LYS A 491 9.15 -5.88 35.28
CA LYS A 491 8.99 -6.83 36.38
C LYS A 491 7.58 -6.71 36.95
N LYS A 492 6.78 -7.79 36.95
CA LYS A 492 5.41 -7.80 37.47
C LYS A 492 5.16 -9.01 38.39
N SER A 493 4.34 -8.79 39.44
CA SER A 493 3.95 -9.85 40.38
C SER A 493 2.91 -10.78 39.74
N LYS A 494 2.92 -12.08 40.15
CA LYS A 494 2.01 -13.13 39.63
C LYS A 494 0.54 -12.89 39.91
N ALA A 495 0.16 -12.12 40.94
CA ALA A 495 -1.23 -11.93 41.36
C ALA A 495 -2.15 -11.32 40.28
N ASN A 496 -1.60 -10.55 39.31
CA ASN A 496 -2.32 -9.91 38.19
C ASN A 496 -1.60 -10.06 36.85
N TRP A 497 -0.98 -11.21 36.59
CA TRP A 497 -0.15 -11.43 35.42
C TRP A 497 -0.93 -11.28 34.09
N GLU A 498 -2.20 -11.74 34.02
CA GLU A 498 -3.01 -11.59 32.80
C GLU A 498 -3.23 -10.12 32.46
N SER A 499 -3.56 -9.31 33.47
CA SER A 499 -3.74 -7.86 33.30
C SER A 499 -2.44 -7.17 32.92
N ALA A 500 -1.31 -7.57 33.52
CA ALA A 500 0.00 -7.02 33.22
C ALA A 500 0.45 -7.34 31.80
N ILE A 501 0.26 -8.58 31.34
CA ILE A 501 0.57 -8.99 29.98
C ILE A 501 -0.34 -8.27 28.98
N HIS A 502 -1.63 -8.22 29.24
CA HIS A 502 -2.59 -7.55 28.37
C HIS A 502 -2.31 -6.04 28.26
N HIS A 503 -1.99 -5.40 29.38
CA HIS A 503 -1.54 -4.00 29.39
C HIS A 503 -0.30 -3.79 28.53
N GLU A 504 0.74 -4.65 28.68
CA GLU A 504 1.97 -4.54 27.90
C GLU A 504 1.73 -4.80 26.40
N ILE A 505 0.87 -5.74 26.04
CA ILE A 505 0.52 -6.02 24.65
C ILE A 505 -0.19 -4.82 24.00
N ILE A 506 -1.09 -4.16 24.72
CA ILE A 506 -1.86 -3.02 24.22
C ILE A 506 -1.00 -1.76 24.16
N HIS A 507 -0.37 -1.39 25.28
CA HIS A 507 0.34 -0.12 25.41
C HIS A 507 1.77 -0.17 24.83
N GLY A 508 2.45 -1.34 24.93
CA GLY A 508 3.74 -1.58 24.29
C GLY A 508 3.66 -1.76 22.78
N ASN A 509 2.43 -1.93 22.24
CA ASN A 509 2.15 -2.08 20.80
C ASN A 509 2.95 -3.22 20.14
N HIS A 510 3.06 -4.37 20.80
CA HIS A 510 3.79 -5.54 20.29
C HIS A 510 2.98 -6.28 19.23
N GLY A 511 3.61 -6.56 18.08
CA GLY A 511 3.02 -7.31 16.97
C GLY A 511 3.32 -8.81 17.03
N GLN A 512 4.31 -9.21 17.82
CA GLN A 512 4.75 -10.59 17.98
C GLN A 512 4.96 -10.92 19.45
N ILE A 513 4.48 -12.07 19.86
CA ILE A 513 4.55 -12.54 21.25
C ILE A 513 5.20 -13.92 21.26
N PHE A 514 6.28 -14.08 22.00
CA PHE A 514 7.02 -15.31 22.14
C PHE A 514 6.91 -15.82 23.56
N ILE A 515 6.59 -17.11 23.71
CA ILE A 515 6.38 -17.78 24.99
C ILE A 515 7.04 -19.14 24.91
N SER A 516 7.73 -19.59 25.97
CA SER A 516 8.24 -20.97 26.04
C SER A 516 7.07 -21.97 26.09
N ALA A 517 7.25 -23.15 25.47
CA ALA A 517 6.20 -24.16 25.32
C ALA A 517 6.05 -25.09 26.55
N ASP A 518 6.63 -24.74 27.71
CA ASP A 518 6.46 -25.56 28.90
C ASP A 518 4.99 -25.77 29.23
N LYS A 519 4.58 -27.06 29.28
CA LYS A 519 3.19 -27.50 29.39
C LYS A 519 2.57 -27.29 30.77
N SER A 520 3.40 -27.05 31.80
CA SER A 520 2.96 -26.96 33.19
C SER A 520 2.11 -25.73 33.51
N GLN A 521 2.07 -24.73 32.63
CA GLN A 521 1.41 -23.46 32.91
C GLN A 521 0.17 -23.21 32.03
N LEU A 522 -1.01 -23.35 32.63
CA LEU A 522 -2.32 -23.23 31.96
C LEU A 522 -2.55 -21.84 31.31
N TRP A 523 -1.95 -20.78 31.86
CA TRP A 523 -2.10 -19.42 31.37
C TRP A 523 -1.50 -19.21 29.96
N ARG A 524 -0.44 -19.94 29.63
CA ARG A 524 0.19 -19.87 28.29
C ARG A 524 -0.79 -20.29 27.22
N LYS A 525 -1.63 -21.30 27.48
CA LYS A 525 -2.68 -21.73 26.56
C LYS A 525 -3.79 -20.68 26.44
N ARG A 526 -4.21 -20.05 27.55
CA ARG A 526 -5.24 -19.01 27.53
C ARG A 526 -4.86 -17.80 26.70
N MET A 527 -3.59 -17.38 26.70
CA MET A 527 -3.08 -16.29 25.87
C MET A 527 -3.29 -16.53 24.37
N LEU A 528 -3.08 -17.75 23.89
CA LEU A 528 -3.25 -18.09 22.48
C LEU A 528 -4.69 -17.88 21.98
N TYR A 529 -5.66 -17.94 22.87
CA TYR A 529 -7.06 -17.76 22.52
C TYR A 529 -7.50 -16.29 22.49
N LYS A 530 -6.89 -15.42 23.31
CA LYS A 530 -7.35 -14.04 23.51
C LYS A 530 -6.78 -13.04 22.51
N GLU A 531 -5.52 -13.18 22.10
CA GLU A 531 -4.83 -12.18 21.29
C GLU A 531 -5.18 -12.28 19.80
N ARG A 532 -5.53 -11.13 19.18
CA ARG A 532 -5.91 -11.03 17.76
C ARG A 532 -4.92 -10.22 16.96
N GLY A 533 -4.79 -10.56 15.68
CA GLY A 533 -3.94 -9.80 14.74
C GLY A 533 -2.45 -9.87 15.07
N LYS A 534 -2.02 -10.80 15.92
CA LYS A 534 -0.66 -10.98 16.40
C LYS A 534 -0.05 -12.28 15.86
N VAL A 535 1.26 -12.33 15.81
CA VAL A 535 2.00 -13.58 15.68
C VAL A 535 2.26 -14.10 17.08
N LEU A 536 1.74 -15.28 17.38
CA LEU A 536 1.95 -15.95 18.65
C LEU A 536 2.87 -17.15 18.43
N ALA A 537 3.96 -17.22 19.17
CA ALA A 537 4.91 -18.31 19.06
C ALA A 537 5.09 -18.98 20.43
N LEU A 538 4.86 -20.28 20.46
CA LEU A 538 5.30 -21.17 21.53
C LEU A 538 6.65 -21.75 21.12
N LEU A 539 7.70 -21.50 21.91
CA LEU A 539 9.05 -21.96 21.64
C LEU A 539 9.30 -23.29 22.29
N GLY A 540 9.57 -24.32 21.49
CA GLY A 540 9.93 -25.65 21.97
C GLY A 540 11.44 -25.82 22.16
N SER A 541 11.85 -26.87 22.85
CA SER A 541 13.24 -27.20 23.16
C SER A 541 13.99 -27.95 22.04
N ASN A 542 13.32 -28.30 20.94
CA ASN A 542 13.87 -29.12 19.89
C ASN A 542 15.04 -28.44 19.14
N ASN A 543 16.16 -29.16 18.96
CA ASN A 543 17.35 -28.66 18.27
C ASN A 543 17.20 -28.52 16.73
N ARG A 544 16.08 -28.98 16.15
CA ARG A 544 15.82 -28.97 14.71
C ARG A 544 14.91 -27.83 14.27
N GLN A 545 14.99 -26.69 14.94
CA GLN A 545 14.15 -25.50 14.66
C GLN A 545 14.23 -25.02 13.20
N HIS A 546 15.31 -25.29 12.49
CA HIS A 546 15.50 -24.94 11.07
C HIS A 546 14.67 -25.80 10.09
N LYS A 547 14.15 -26.96 10.53
CA LYS A 547 13.28 -27.81 9.73
C LYS A 547 11.82 -27.49 10.00
N VAL A 548 11.19 -26.78 9.07
CA VAL A 548 9.90 -26.15 9.24
C VAL A 548 8.83 -26.85 8.40
N ILE A 549 7.72 -27.24 9.01
CA ILE A 549 6.53 -27.74 8.33
C ILE A 549 5.44 -26.65 8.36
N VAL A 550 4.75 -26.51 7.22
CA VAL A 550 3.70 -25.54 7.00
C VAL A 550 2.43 -26.24 6.51
N PRO A 551 1.52 -26.61 7.43
CA PRO A 551 0.22 -27.12 7.06
C PRO A 551 -0.59 -26.08 6.28
N VAL A 552 -1.16 -26.45 5.16
CA VAL A 552 -1.92 -25.56 4.28
C VAL A 552 -3.31 -26.12 3.98
N ASP A 553 -4.34 -25.31 4.15
CA ASP A 553 -5.73 -25.62 3.81
C ASP A 553 -6.25 -24.79 2.62
N LEU A 554 -5.35 -24.03 1.97
CA LEU A 554 -5.63 -23.13 0.85
C LEU A 554 -6.68 -22.05 1.17
N SER A 555 -6.80 -21.66 2.44
CA SER A 555 -7.64 -20.58 2.96
C SER A 555 -6.90 -19.25 3.01
N ALA A 556 -7.61 -18.20 3.43
CA ALA A 556 -7.01 -16.90 3.72
C ALA A 556 -5.96 -16.98 4.85
N ALA A 557 -6.14 -17.86 5.83
CA ALA A 557 -5.16 -18.09 6.89
C ALA A 557 -3.84 -18.66 6.33
N THR A 558 -3.91 -19.64 5.42
CA THR A 558 -2.72 -20.12 4.69
C THR A 558 -2.07 -19.01 3.89
N LEU A 559 -2.84 -18.14 3.25
CA LEU A 559 -2.30 -17.01 2.49
C LEU A 559 -1.51 -16.06 3.39
N LEU A 560 -2.01 -15.79 4.59
CA LEU A 560 -1.32 -14.97 5.58
C LEU A 560 -0.01 -15.62 6.05
N VAL A 561 -0.03 -16.93 6.33
CA VAL A 561 1.18 -17.71 6.66
C VAL A 561 2.21 -17.61 5.53
N MET A 562 1.81 -17.78 4.27
CA MET A 562 2.74 -17.68 3.14
C MET A 562 3.34 -16.28 2.98
N ILE A 563 2.55 -15.23 3.17
CA ILE A 563 3.05 -13.85 3.14
C ILE A 563 4.03 -13.61 4.29
N PHE A 564 3.71 -14.10 5.49
CA PHE A 564 4.60 -14.04 6.66
C PHE A 564 5.93 -14.74 6.36
N LEU A 565 5.90 -15.97 5.87
CA LEU A 565 7.09 -16.73 5.50
C LEU A 565 7.95 -16.03 4.45
N GLN A 566 7.33 -15.46 3.42
CA GLN A 566 8.03 -14.72 2.37
C GLN A 566 8.78 -13.51 2.94
N LYS A 567 8.20 -12.83 3.92
CA LYS A 567 8.79 -11.64 4.55
C LYS A 567 9.85 -11.97 5.60
N THR A 568 9.75 -13.11 6.26
CA THR A 568 10.58 -13.45 7.43
C THR A 568 11.58 -14.57 7.16
N TYR A 569 11.15 -15.72 6.63
CA TYR A 569 11.96 -16.93 6.56
C TYR A 569 12.62 -17.20 5.20
N MET A 570 11.97 -16.82 4.09
CA MET A 570 12.45 -17.19 2.75
C MET A 570 13.79 -16.56 2.35
N LYS A 571 14.22 -15.52 3.03
CA LYS A 571 15.51 -14.84 2.80
C LYS A 571 16.65 -15.41 3.63
N ARG A 572 16.37 -16.33 4.56
CA ARG A 572 17.35 -16.88 5.50
C ARG A 572 18.01 -18.14 4.91
N LYS A 573 19.32 -18.24 5.08
CA LYS A 573 20.08 -19.46 4.79
C LYS A 573 19.86 -20.47 5.94
N GLY A 574 19.81 -21.76 5.61
CA GLY A 574 19.73 -22.84 6.59
C GLY A 574 18.32 -23.30 7.00
N PHE A 575 17.24 -22.65 6.52
CA PHE A 575 15.88 -23.12 6.80
C PHE A 575 15.35 -24.03 5.68
N SER A 576 14.82 -25.20 6.06
CA SER A 576 14.12 -26.13 5.17
C SER A 576 12.60 -25.99 5.39
N LEU A 577 11.86 -25.64 4.35
CA LEU A 577 10.40 -25.45 4.40
C LEU A 577 9.70 -26.56 3.63
N SER A 578 8.77 -27.24 4.28
CA SER A 578 7.88 -28.24 3.69
C SER A 578 6.42 -27.77 3.78
N PHE A 579 5.74 -27.63 2.65
CA PHE A 579 4.31 -27.36 2.61
C PHE A 579 3.55 -28.68 2.53
N VAL A 580 2.55 -28.85 3.40
CA VAL A 580 1.82 -30.11 3.58
C VAL A 580 0.32 -29.83 3.53
N HIS A 581 -0.43 -30.61 2.73
CA HIS A 581 -1.89 -30.59 2.68
C HIS A 581 -2.45 -31.98 2.94
N VAL A 582 -3.35 -32.07 3.91
CA VAL A 582 -4.09 -33.32 4.19
C VAL A 582 -5.26 -33.40 3.22
N LEU A 583 -5.27 -34.46 2.40
CA LEU A 583 -6.27 -34.65 1.37
C LEU A 583 -7.65 -34.99 1.97
N THR A 584 -8.60 -34.08 1.76
CA THR A 584 -10.02 -34.30 2.04
C THR A 584 -10.86 -34.38 0.76
N GLY A 585 -10.20 -34.44 -0.43
CA GLY A 585 -10.82 -34.49 -1.76
C GLY A 585 -9.84 -34.96 -2.84
N GLN A 586 -10.13 -34.71 -4.12
CA GLN A 586 -9.32 -35.19 -5.26
C GLN A 586 -7.97 -34.47 -5.36
N ALA A 587 -6.89 -35.22 -5.42
CA ALA A 587 -5.49 -34.71 -5.45
C ALA A 587 -5.23 -33.73 -6.61
N GLY A 588 -5.69 -34.02 -7.82
CA GLY A 588 -5.47 -33.18 -8.99
C GLY A 588 -6.08 -31.77 -8.87
N GLN A 589 -7.22 -31.66 -8.22
CA GLN A 589 -7.84 -30.35 -7.94
C GLN A 589 -7.04 -29.54 -6.93
N VAL A 590 -6.45 -30.19 -5.91
CA VAL A 590 -5.62 -29.56 -4.88
C VAL A 590 -4.35 -29.00 -5.50
N GLU A 591 -3.66 -29.75 -6.37
CA GLU A 591 -2.45 -29.28 -7.04
C GLU A 591 -2.71 -28.08 -7.96
N GLN A 592 -3.80 -28.10 -8.72
CA GLN A 592 -4.18 -26.97 -9.57
C GLN A 592 -4.48 -25.71 -8.72
N ARG A 593 -5.21 -25.89 -7.61
CA ARG A 593 -5.47 -24.81 -6.65
C ARG A 593 -4.19 -24.30 -6.02
N TRP A 594 -3.24 -25.19 -5.67
CA TRP A 594 -1.94 -24.82 -5.11
C TRP A 594 -1.10 -23.97 -6.07
N LYS A 595 -1.00 -24.37 -7.36
CA LYS A 595 -0.32 -23.59 -8.39
C LYS A 595 -0.88 -22.16 -8.48
N LYS A 596 -2.20 -22.03 -8.50
CA LYS A 596 -2.92 -20.76 -8.51
C LYS A 596 -2.68 -19.97 -7.22
N PHE A 597 -2.71 -20.63 -6.09
CA PHE A 597 -2.52 -20.05 -4.76
C PHE A 597 -1.10 -19.50 -4.58
N LYS A 598 -0.05 -20.24 -4.94
CA LYS A 598 1.34 -19.76 -4.96
C LYS A 598 1.50 -18.48 -5.77
N LYS A 599 0.91 -18.43 -6.96
CA LYS A 599 0.94 -17.24 -7.82
C LYS A 599 0.28 -16.02 -7.15
N ILE A 600 -0.86 -16.22 -6.48
CA ILE A 600 -1.55 -15.17 -5.73
C ILE A 600 -0.71 -14.71 -4.53
N ALA A 601 -0.10 -15.62 -3.80
CA ALA A 601 0.77 -15.33 -2.67
C ALA A 601 2.10 -14.66 -3.05
N GLY A 602 2.44 -14.62 -4.35
CA GLY A 602 3.72 -14.07 -4.83
C GLY A 602 4.91 -14.99 -4.58
N PHE A 603 4.66 -16.29 -4.39
CA PHE A 603 5.71 -17.28 -4.15
C PHE A 603 6.35 -17.71 -5.48
N ASN A 604 7.60 -17.30 -5.69
CA ASN A 604 8.35 -17.60 -6.92
C ASN A 604 9.21 -18.87 -6.83
N LYS A 605 9.41 -19.44 -5.64
CA LYS A 605 10.18 -20.67 -5.47
C LYS A 605 9.32 -21.90 -5.79
N ASN A 606 9.94 -22.86 -6.47
CA ASN A 606 9.30 -24.14 -6.77
C ASN A 606 9.38 -25.06 -5.55
N ILE A 607 8.57 -24.76 -4.51
CA ILE A 607 8.44 -25.64 -3.36
C ILE A 607 7.25 -26.55 -3.60
N PRO A 608 7.43 -27.87 -3.64
CA PRO A 608 6.35 -28.83 -3.85
C PRO A 608 5.37 -28.80 -2.68
N LEU A 609 4.13 -29.16 -2.95
CA LEU A 609 3.14 -29.47 -1.93
C LEU A 609 3.14 -30.96 -1.69
N GLN A 610 3.43 -31.38 -0.48
CA GLN A 610 3.29 -32.77 -0.07
C GLN A 610 1.82 -33.04 0.25
N LEU A 611 1.23 -34.02 -0.41
CA LEU A 611 -0.12 -34.48 -0.13
C LEU A 611 -0.08 -35.65 0.83
N ILE A 612 -0.90 -35.59 1.90
CA ILE A 612 -0.99 -36.62 2.91
C ILE A 612 -2.41 -37.21 2.88
N LEU A 613 -2.52 -38.51 2.86
CA LEU A 613 -3.79 -39.23 3.02
C LEU A 613 -4.04 -39.44 4.52
N PRO A 614 -5.12 -38.92 5.07
CA PRO A 614 -5.45 -39.17 6.47
C PRO A 614 -5.91 -40.62 6.66
N LYS A 615 -5.34 -41.31 7.65
CA LYS A 615 -5.81 -42.65 8.05
C LYS A 615 -7.05 -42.56 8.94
N THR A 616 -7.16 -41.50 9.72
CA THR A 616 -8.27 -41.24 10.66
C THR A 616 -8.79 -39.81 10.46
N ASP A 617 -8.05 -38.82 10.91
CA ASP A 617 -8.43 -37.40 10.87
C ASP A 617 -7.23 -36.50 10.50
N VAL A 618 -7.51 -35.22 10.23
CA VAL A 618 -6.51 -34.24 9.78
C VAL A 618 -5.45 -33.98 10.86
N VAL A 619 -5.84 -33.97 12.14
CA VAL A 619 -4.90 -33.67 13.25
C VAL A 619 -3.92 -34.81 13.43
N SER A 620 -4.42 -36.05 13.44
CA SER A 620 -3.60 -37.27 13.57
C SER A 620 -2.59 -37.37 12.42
N ALA A 621 -3.04 -37.15 11.18
CA ALA A 621 -2.18 -37.18 9.99
C ALA A 621 -1.06 -36.12 10.05
N LEU A 622 -1.37 -34.90 10.47
CA LEU A 622 -0.39 -33.84 10.64
C LEU A 622 0.60 -34.15 11.77
N THR A 623 0.12 -34.65 12.89
CA THR A 623 0.95 -35.00 14.06
C THR A 623 1.93 -36.13 13.72
N GLU A 624 1.46 -37.19 13.07
CA GLU A 624 2.30 -38.29 12.56
C GLU A 624 3.38 -37.76 11.62
N THR A 625 3.00 -36.88 10.68
CA THR A 625 3.94 -36.28 9.72
C THR A 625 4.97 -35.39 10.42
N ILE A 626 4.57 -34.60 11.43
CA ILE A 626 5.49 -33.75 12.20
C ILE A 626 6.54 -34.60 12.92
N GLN A 627 6.12 -35.68 13.57
CA GLN A 627 6.98 -36.57 14.35
C GLN A 627 7.90 -37.40 13.45
N THR A 628 7.36 -38.13 12.47
CA THR A 628 8.13 -38.99 11.55
C THR A 628 9.08 -38.19 10.68
N GLY A 629 8.66 -37.00 10.22
CA GLY A 629 9.49 -36.07 9.46
C GLY A 629 10.53 -35.35 10.31
N LYS A 630 10.52 -35.53 11.63
CA LYS A 630 11.44 -34.88 12.58
C LYS A 630 11.52 -33.36 12.40
N TYR A 631 10.33 -32.71 12.25
CA TYR A 631 10.24 -31.27 12.15
C TYR A 631 10.40 -30.61 13.52
N GLY A 632 11.18 -29.53 13.59
CA GLY A 632 11.40 -28.78 14.82
C GLY A 632 10.47 -27.57 14.96
N THR A 633 9.90 -27.10 13.85
CA THR A 633 9.02 -25.92 13.84
C THR A 633 7.78 -26.16 12.98
N VAL A 634 6.62 -25.80 13.52
CA VAL A 634 5.33 -25.78 12.84
C VAL A 634 4.87 -24.34 12.67
N ILE A 635 4.53 -23.93 11.45
CA ILE A 635 3.97 -22.59 11.19
C ILE A 635 2.62 -22.74 10.51
N MET A 636 1.55 -22.27 11.15
CA MET A 636 0.20 -22.42 10.63
C MET A 636 -0.68 -21.21 10.93
N GLY A 637 -1.80 -21.09 10.22
CA GLY A 637 -2.83 -20.12 10.52
C GLY A 637 -3.52 -20.44 11.83
N LYS A 638 -3.86 -19.42 12.59
CA LYS A 638 -4.60 -19.58 13.86
C LYS A 638 -6.00 -20.15 13.63
N ARG A 639 -6.59 -19.89 12.44
CA ARG A 639 -7.94 -20.31 12.04
C ARG A 639 -7.95 -20.85 10.63
N GLY A 640 -8.72 -21.90 10.38
CA GLY A 640 -8.96 -22.47 9.04
C GLY A 640 -10.30 -22.04 8.43
N LEU A 641 -10.76 -22.77 7.39
CA LEU A 641 -11.99 -22.48 6.63
C LEU A 641 -13.29 -22.46 7.45
N ALA A 642 -13.33 -23.14 8.59
CA ALA A 642 -14.54 -23.35 9.40
C ALA A 642 -14.81 -22.29 10.48
N GLY A 643 -14.23 -21.11 10.38
CA GLY A 643 -14.26 -20.04 11.39
C GLY A 643 -15.64 -19.47 11.73
N LEU A 644 -16.47 -20.26 12.36
CA LEU A 644 -17.70 -19.83 13.03
C LEU A 644 -17.40 -19.44 14.48
N LYS A 645 -17.21 -18.19 14.73
CA LYS A 645 -17.02 -17.45 16.00
C LYS A 645 -15.57 -16.97 16.22
N HIS A 646 -15.47 -15.68 16.31
CA HIS A 646 -14.23 -14.89 16.35
C HIS A 646 -13.34 -15.07 17.61
N TRP A 647 -13.56 -16.05 18.43
CA TRP A 647 -12.98 -16.16 19.78
C TRP A 647 -12.09 -17.38 20.03
N LEU A 648 -12.06 -18.39 19.13
CA LEU A 648 -11.41 -19.66 19.38
C LEU A 648 -10.30 -19.98 18.34
N LEU A 649 -9.29 -20.73 18.75
CA LEU A 649 -8.37 -21.44 17.86
C LEU A 649 -9.18 -22.37 16.95
N GLY A 650 -8.77 -22.51 15.67
CA GLY A 650 -9.37 -23.51 14.81
C GLY A 650 -9.17 -24.93 15.36
N SER A 651 -10.07 -25.86 15.04
CA SER A 651 -10.02 -27.25 15.52
C SER A 651 -8.68 -27.93 15.23
N VAL A 652 -8.14 -27.71 14.01
CA VAL A 652 -6.84 -28.28 13.60
C VAL A 652 -5.69 -27.66 14.38
N SER A 653 -5.66 -26.33 14.53
CA SER A 653 -4.59 -25.65 15.28
C SER A 653 -4.60 -26.03 16.75
N SER A 654 -5.81 -26.18 17.36
CA SER A 654 -5.98 -26.66 18.74
C SER A 654 -5.59 -28.12 18.88
N GLY A 655 -5.91 -28.94 17.89
CA GLY A 655 -5.55 -30.36 17.87
C GLY A 655 -4.02 -30.55 17.79
N VAL A 656 -3.38 -29.91 16.84
CA VAL A 656 -1.91 -29.96 16.67
C VAL A 656 -1.21 -29.48 17.94
N LEU A 657 -1.63 -28.33 18.51
CA LEU A 657 -1.07 -27.79 19.75
C LEU A 657 -1.06 -28.80 20.91
N ARG A 658 -2.10 -29.65 21.03
CA ARG A 658 -2.20 -30.64 22.11
C ARG A 658 -1.18 -31.78 21.98
N HIS A 659 -0.73 -32.08 20.76
CA HIS A 659 0.14 -33.21 20.45
C HIS A 659 1.62 -32.82 20.24
N LEU A 660 1.95 -31.53 20.18
CA LEU A 660 3.35 -31.10 20.13
C LEU A 660 4.03 -31.36 21.47
N THR A 661 5.25 -31.87 21.42
CA THR A 661 6.08 -32.19 22.61
C THR A 661 7.18 -31.16 22.84
N ASP A 662 8.08 -31.03 21.88
CA ASP A 662 9.31 -30.22 21.93
C ASP A 662 9.45 -29.27 20.71
N GLN A 663 8.50 -29.31 19.80
CA GLN A 663 8.49 -28.45 18.62
C GLN A 663 8.05 -27.02 18.94
N SER A 664 8.57 -26.05 18.20
CA SER A 664 8.04 -24.68 18.21
C SER A 664 6.79 -24.58 17.33
N LEU A 665 5.79 -23.84 17.80
CA LEU A 665 4.54 -23.56 17.06
C LEU A 665 4.38 -22.07 16.85
N PHE A 666 4.27 -21.63 15.60
CA PHE A 666 3.91 -20.28 15.22
C PHE A 666 2.46 -20.24 14.73
N LEU A 667 1.64 -19.47 15.40
CA LEU A 667 0.25 -19.19 15.03
C LEU A 667 0.16 -17.78 14.44
N ILE A 668 -0.24 -17.69 13.18
CA ILE A 668 -0.37 -16.44 12.42
C ILE A 668 -1.86 -16.07 12.34
N ASP A 669 -2.25 -14.92 12.91
CA ASP A 669 -3.65 -14.43 12.92
C ASP A 669 -3.84 -13.20 12.05
#